data_e1a9d864e09a1a26e8919ec357f10b76
#
_entry.id   e1a9d864e09a1a26e8919ec357f10b76
#
_cell.length_a   1.000
_cell.length_b   1.000
_cell.length_c   1.000
_cell.angle_alpha   90.00
_cell.angle_beta   90.00
_cell.angle_gamma   90.00
#
_symmetry.space_group_name_H-M   'P 1'
#
loop_
_entity.id
_entity.type
_entity.pdbx_description
1 polymer ?
#
loop_
_entity_poly.entity_id
_entity_poly.type
_entity_poly.pdbx_seq_one_letter_code
_entity_poly.pdbx_strand_id
1 'polypeptide(L)'
;MPQEAQKLINVSADFELLWFFVAKEQPMRCMVLIILLIVISSTPSLSQDAIGARDAEKFAVELASSTAAKRTDMLAAQPERITVALRRELIQQGNLRFASTQYAQALEIYQLVEKISQQIGDKEGLAATWLNMGSVYYFQAKYDDAIEHYRKAEAAFAALDNRVEVGRCRFGIALTYQSQRKPTEAIKKFEEALKDFEAARNTPEIANTLASIGGLQYELGNYEAARQAFLTVVERSPGGDSLLRVGETFYMQHDYGQALNYYLQALEYLKPQNSSGGMIAAYSGAANCYYYQRNYDRALEFYNRSLAIEQRLDDPNGVATRLQSIGNVHRVRGDYVSALESYTKSLAIAQQLPTSGTVATTLGSIGLIRSMQGDNAQALEYFDKSLARFQTDGDHVGMARMLAFIGNARYVQGQYDLALEAYEKSRELYEQRSDELNRAHVLLGTGAVYLAQRNYADALKSFHEALTSYMALGRKADVADALSRLASAYREQGDNGKALEFAQNATQAAKDAEVFAVASYALTEAGRAQRGLGRKSEALNSFAQAIQVQRSIRPETGPDGIETARSGTLPYLSAMETLIELDQPREALVRADEAKSQLLRELISRGNFTISKGMSAPEREEELRLAGALAALKTQVYGSQDSNVKQTSTSNDLKTRLSAARAAYEAFRKRLYTRHPQLAINRGELAALSIEELRPFVNSNTALLQYAVSDDKVLLFVVTVIGSRLDVKVYALNTPRVEIAQEISSLRQSLDNDEAPRALYDMLLRPAEPQIESKAKLIIVPDGPLWDVPFEALIDHAAVSYAVSFSALREMRKRRVPRRAAQMLVAFANPTLKNEVIERLQRTYTGLKLTATESTEIEKLKTLYGPKGVRTYTATQANKERLRTEANTATVLHLATPAILDQSVPMYSLFLMSPDAADDGLLKLWEITNLNSKARVLVLPHVSTPSQSGNALIALSWAWFVAGCPAVVLNRWSGNDGFLYDLHERLKTNEPDSEQLRQATLKFKRSAGYIYLGYGFAQKVPNY
;
A
#
# COMPACT_ATOMS: atom_id res chain seq x y z
N MET A 1 57.26 4.29 8.64
CA MET A 1 56.91 4.26 7.20
C MET A 1 55.81 3.25 6.82
N PRO A 2 55.59 2.06 7.48
CA PRO A 2 54.43 1.24 7.15
C PRO A 2 53.13 1.69 7.83
N GLN A 3 53.19 2.40 8.94
CA GLN A 3 51.96 2.82 9.66
C GLN A 3 51.28 4.08 9.11
N GLU A 4 51.96 4.93 8.38
CA GLU A 4 51.35 6.12 7.73
C GLU A 4 50.71 5.76 6.38
N ALA A 5 51.22 4.80 5.66
CA ALA A 5 50.59 4.27 4.45
C ALA A 5 49.27 3.55 4.75
N GLN A 6 49.18 2.89 5.91
CA GLN A 6 47.95 2.25 6.35
C GLN A 6 46.87 3.25 6.81
N LYS A 7 47.29 4.47 7.27
CA LYS A 7 46.32 5.57 7.55
C LYS A 7 45.78 6.22 6.29
N LEU A 8 46.56 6.27 5.21
CA LEU A 8 46.11 6.81 3.92
C LEU A 8 45.15 5.87 3.18
N ILE A 9 45.28 4.56 3.40
CA ILE A 9 44.35 3.57 2.83
C ILE A 9 42.99 3.58 3.57
N ASN A 10 42.99 3.87 4.87
CA ASN A 10 41.74 3.99 5.63
C ASN A 10 40.98 5.29 5.33
N VAL A 11 41.65 6.34 4.83
CA VAL A 11 40.98 7.60 4.38
C VAL A 11 40.20 7.37 3.08
N SER A 12 40.57 6.38 2.23
CA SER A 12 39.79 6.09 1.01
C SER A 12 38.46 5.42 1.26
N ALA A 13 38.31 4.67 2.37
CA ALA A 13 37.05 4.01 2.73
C ALA A 13 36.01 4.96 3.33
N ASP A 14 36.44 6.03 3.99
CA ASP A 14 35.54 7.07 4.51
C ASP A 14 35.04 8.05 3.43
N PHE A 15 35.63 8.00 2.26
CA PHE A 15 35.30 8.88 1.13
C PHE A 15 34.03 8.48 0.39
N GLU A 16 33.67 7.20 0.34
CA GLU A 16 32.41 6.74 -0.26
C GLU A 16 31.18 7.17 0.56
N LEU A 17 31.32 7.34 1.88
CA LEU A 17 30.26 7.80 2.79
C LEU A 17 29.86 9.27 2.57
N LEU A 18 30.81 10.13 2.21
CA LEU A 18 30.54 11.55 1.98
C LEU A 18 29.75 11.78 0.67
N TRP A 19 29.93 10.90 -0.31
CA TRP A 19 29.31 11.07 -1.62
C TRP A 19 27.78 10.92 -1.61
N PHE A 20 27.26 9.99 -0.80
CA PHE A 20 25.82 9.69 -0.76
C PHE A 20 24.97 10.74 -0.02
N PHE A 21 25.51 11.32 1.05
CA PHE A 21 24.84 12.37 1.83
C PHE A 21 24.96 13.76 1.19
N VAL A 22 26.06 14.04 0.52
CA VAL A 22 26.36 15.36 -0.04
C VAL A 22 25.78 15.54 -1.45
N ALA A 23 25.56 14.45 -2.21
CA ALA A 23 25.05 14.53 -3.58
C ALA A 23 23.59 15.04 -3.67
N LYS A 24 22.80 14.90 -2.60
CA LYS A 24 21.42 15.36 -2.55
C LYS A 24 21.27 16.83 -2.11
N GLU A 25 22.18 17.32 -1.25
CA GLU A 25 22.10 18.69 -0.72
C GLU A 25 23.21 19.64 -1.17
N GLN A 26 24.39 19.13 -1.54
CA GLN A 26 25.50 19.95 -2.06
C GLN A 26 26.38 19.19 -3.05
N PRO A 27 26.01 19.10 -4.33
CA PRO A 27 26.81 18.41 -5.36
C PRO A 27 28.24 18.94 -5.50
N MET A 28 28.50 20.18 -5.06
CA MET A 28 29.82 20.82 -5.12
C MET A 28 30.89 20.22 -4.21
N ARG A 29 30.54 19.65 -3.05
CA ARG A 29 31.56 19.11 -2.10
C ARG A 29 32.13 17.76 -2.51
N CYS A 30 31.34 16.91 -3.16
CA CYS A 30 31.81 15.63 -3.69
C CYS A 30 32.76 15.81 -4.88
N MET A 31 32.53 16.83 -5.68
CA MET A 31 33.42 17.20 -6.80
C MET A 31 34.80 17.68 -6.36
N VAL A 32 34.88 18.42 -5.25
CA VAL A 32 36.19 18.84 -4.67
C VAL A 32 37.08 17.64 -4.43
N LEU A 33 36.49 16.54 -3.97
CA LEU A 33 37.21 15.32 -3.63
C LEU A 33 37.66 14.54 -4.86
N ILE A 34 36.87 14.49 -5.92
CA ILE A 34 37.26 13.85 -7.20
C ILE A 34 38.38 14.64 -7.88
N ILE A 35 38.29 15.97 -7.90
CA ILE A 35 39.31 16.82 -8.46
C ILE A 35 40.58 16.79 -7.61
N LEU A 36 40.47 16.68 -6.27
CA LEU A 36 41.61 16.49 -5.37
C LEU A 36 42.33 15.17 -5.62
N LEU A 37 41.61 14.08 -5.88
CA LEU A 37 42.19 12.77 -6.24
C LEU A 37 42.86 12.83 -7.63
N ILE A 38 42.28 13.55 -8.58
CA ILE A 38 42.85 13.77 -9.91
C ILE A 38 44.17 14.57 -9.81
N VAL A 39 44.23 15.53 -8.89
CA VAL A 39 45.38 16.40 -8.68
C VAL A 39 46.51 15.72 -7.87
N ILE A 40 46.17 14.74 -6.98
CA ILE A 40 47.16 14.04 -6.15
C ILE A 40 47.77 12.83 -6.90
N SER A 41 47.10 12.28 -7.91
CA SER A 41 47.59 11.07 -8.61
C SER A 41 48.67 11.31 -9.64
N SER A 42 49.14 12.51 -9.86
CA SER A 42 50.22 12.83 -10.80
C SER A 42 51.57 12.91 -10.12
N THR A 43 52.00 11.91 -9.35
CA THR A 43 53.38 11.80 -8.88
C THR A 43 54.19 10.82 -9.73
N PRO A 44 55.20 11.30 -10.46
CA PRO A 44 56.17 10.38 -11.05
C PRO A 44 57.15 9.84 -10.00
N SER A 45 57.66 8.65 -10.26
CA SER A 45 58.64 7.85 -9.52
C SER A 45 59.83 8.66 -8.99
N LEU A 46 60.15 8.47 -7.72
CA LEU A 46 61.34 8.91 -7.05
C LEU A 46 62.63 8.27 -7.65
N SER A 47 63.43 9.07 -8.37
CA SER A 47 64.87 8.82 -8.46
C SER A 47 65.64 10.10 -8.71
N GLN A 48 66.60 10.38 -7.85
CA GLN A 48 67.77 11.22 -8.02
C GLN A 48 67.57 12.75 -8.12
N ASP A 49 67.04 13.41 -7.08
CA ASP A 49 67.39 14.81 -6.75
C ASP A 49 66.78 15.25 -5.42
N ALA A 50 67.09 14.53 -4.34
CA ALA A 50 66.48 14.80 -3.04
C ALA A 50 66.94 16.12 -2.40
N ILE A 51 68.00 16.71 -2.84
CA ILE A 51 68.51 17.98 -2.29
C ILE A 51 67.88 19.14 -3.03
N GLY A 52 67.78 19.11 -4.35
CA GLY A 52 67.14 20.18 -5.16
C GLY A 52 65.63 20.27 -4.95
N ALA A 53 64.96 19.15 -4.70
CA ALA A 53 63.54 19.09 -4.42
C ALA A 53 63.16 19.78 -3.07
N ARG A 54 63.96 19.56 -2.02
CA ARG A 54 63.75 20.22 -0.71
C ARG A 54 63.96 21.71 -0.76
N ASP A 55 64.93 22.16 -1.58
CA ASP A 55 65.18 23.58 -1.75
C ASP A 55 64.05 24.26 -2.55
N ALA A 56 63.55 23.61 -3.59
CA ALA A 56 62.41 24.07 -4.36
C ALA A 56 61.13 24.13 -3.51
N GLU A 57 60.89 23.13 -2.65
CA GLU A 57 59.75 23.09 -1.73
C GLU A 57 59.76 24.29 -0.75
N LYS A 58 60.87 24.51 -0.06
CA LYS A 58 61.03 25.64 0.85
C LYS A 58 60.84 26.99 0.15
N PHE A 59 61.38 27.12 -1.02
CA PHE A 59 61.26 28.39 -1.80
C PHE A 59 59.83 28.56 -2.33
N ALA A 60 59.15 27.52 -2.73
CA ALA A 60 57.74 27.55 -3.11
C ALA A 60 56.83 27.98 -1.95
N VAL A 61 57.05 27.44 -0.73
CA VAL A 61 56.28 27.83 0.47
C VAL A 61 56.53 29.31 0.80
N GLU A 62 57.78 29.76 0.71
CA GLU A 62 58.11 31.18 0.97
C GLU A 62 57.48 32.13 -0.07
N LEU A 63 57.53 31.79 -1.33
CA LEU A 63 56.86 32.51 -2.41
C LEU A 63 55.34 32.48 -2.19
N ALA A 64 54.73 31.36 -1.90
CA ALA A 64 53.27 31.23 -1.71
C ALA A 64 52.76 32.08 -0.53
N SER A 65 53.59 32.26 0.50
CA SER A 65 53.26 33.08 1.68
C SER A 65 53.61 34.59 1.55
N SER A 66 54.28 34.99 0.48
CA SER A 66 54.76 36.37 0.26
C SER A 66 53.72 37.20 -0.51
N THR A 67 53.81 38.52 -0.39
CA THR A 67 53.02 39.47 -1.23
C THR A 67 53.49 39.43 -2.68
N ALA A 68 52.63 39.86 -3.62
CA ALA A 68 52.93 39.83 -5.05
C ALA A 68 54.20 40.61 -5.40
N ALA A 69 54.45 41.82 -4.76
CA ALA A 69 55.65 42.59 -4.95
C ALA A 69 56.91 41.83 -4.48
N LYS A 70 56.85 41.26 -3.25
CA LYS A 70 57.95 40.44 -2.68
C LYS A 70 58.29 39.21 -3.53
N ARG A 71 57.28 38.57 -4.07
CA ARG A 71 57.43 37.42 -5.01
C ARG A 71 58.26 37.83 -6.25
N THR A 72 57.96 38.98 -6.81
CA THR A 72 58.68 39.49 -7.97
C THR A 72 60.17 39.75 -7.67
N ASP A 73 60.45 40.40 -6.52
CA ASP A 73 61.81 40.69 -6.07
C ASP A 73 62.61 39.37 -5.77
N MET A 74 61.98 38.43 -5.10
CA MET A 74 62.58 37.11 -4.79
C MET A 74 62.96 36.33 -6.03
N LEU A 75 62.09 36.30 -7.05
CA LEU A 75 62.34 35.63 -8.31
C LEU A 75 63.41 36.34 -9.14
N ALA A 76 63.44 37.70 -9.12
CA ALA A 76 64.47 38.49 -9.80
C ALA A 76 65.84 38.34 -9.16
N ALA A 77 65.90 38.20 -7.83
CA ALA A 77 67.15 38.01 -7.09
C ALA A 77 67.76 36.57 -7.22
N GLN A 78 66.96 35.56 -7.58
CA GLN A 78 67.37 34.14 -7.65
C GLN A 78 66.84 33.44 -8.95
N PRO A 79 67.21 33.94 -10.14
CA PRO A 79 66.69 33.44 -11.42
C PRO A 79 67.06 31.98 -11.68
N GLU A 80 68.15 31.48 -11.11
CA GLU A 80 68.60 30.09 -11.23
C GLU A 80 67.68 29.08 -10.51
N ARG A 81 66.88 29.55 -9.56
CA ARG A 81 65.86 28.72 -8.84
C ARG A 81 64.56 28.62 -9.60
N ILE A 82 64.37 29.37 -10.68
CA ILE A 82 63.18 29.29 -11.53
C ILE A 82 63.28 28.04 -12.41
N THR A 83 62.81 26.93 -11.88
CA THR A 83 62.93 25.60 -12.45
C THR A 83 61.59 24.86 -12.54
N VAL A 84 61.54 23.74 -13.27
CA VAL A 84 60.40 22.86 -13.33
C VAL A 84 60.07 22.31 -11.91
N ALA A 85 61.10 22.08 -11.06
CA ALA A 85 60.86 21.67 -9.68
C ALA A 85 60.12 22.74 -8.86
N LEU A 86 60.54 24.00 -8.93
CA LEU A 86 59.86 25.11 -8.26
C LEU A 86 58.42 25.25 -8.75
N ARG A 87 58.19 25.13 -10.06
CA ARG A 87 56.89 25.20 -10.65
C ARG A 87 55.97 24.10 -10.12
N ARG A 88 56.48 22.83 -10.00
CA ARG A 88 55.67 21.71 -9.44
C ARG A 88 55.27 21.98 -7.99
N GLU A 89 56.21 22.44 -7.16
CA GLU A 89 55.95 22.73 -5.76
C GLU A 89 54.96 23.91 -5.59
N LEU A 90 55.02 24.95 -6.45
CA LEU A 90 54.04 26.02 -6.46
C LEU A 90 52.63 25.54 -6.85
N ILE A 91 52.51 24.61 -7.81
CA ILE A 91 51.22 23.99 -8.14
C ILE A 91 50.66 23.27 -6.89
N GLN A 92 51.48 22.52 -6.14
CA GLN A 92 51.06 21.88 -4.90
C GLN A 92 50.58 22.92 -3.87
N GLN A 93 51.28 24.02 -3.71
CA GLN A 93 50.85 25.11 -2.83
C GLN A 93 49.51 25.73 -3.30
N GLY A 94 49.32 25.91 -4.61
CA GLY A 94 48.03 26.32 -5.19
C GLY A 94 46.91 25.35 -4.88
N ASN A 95 47.17 24.04 -5.06
CA ASN A 95 46.25 22.96 -4.76
C ASN A 95 45.88 22.90 -3.29
N LEU A 96 46.83 23.13 -2.37
CA LEU A 96 46.51 23.22 -0.93
C LEU A 96 45.61 24.40 -0.60
N ARG A 97 45.79 25.58 -1.23
CA ARG A 97 44.90 26.72 -1.08
C ARG A 97 43.51 26.45 -1.66
N PHE A 98 43.49 25.83 -2.82
CA PHE A 98 42.23 25.38 -3.46
C PHE A 98 41.45 24.42 -2.57
N ALA A 99 42.11 23.38 -2.05
CA ALA A 99 41.52 22.43 -1.13
C ALA A 99 40.99 23.05 0.16
N SER A 100 41.65 24.14 0.61
CA SER A 100 41.22 24.93 1.76
C SER A 100 40.18 26.00 1.41
N THR A 101 39.57 25.95 0.21
CA THR A 101 38.59 26.91 -0.32
C THR A 101 39.09 28.35 -0.43
N GLN A 102 40.40 28.57 -0.35
CA GLN A 102 41.07 29.90 -0.50
C GLN A 102 41.28 30.20 -1.98
N TYR A 103 40.20 30.29 -2.76
CA TYR A 103 40.20 30.37 -4.23
C TYR A 103 40.99 31.56 -4.77
N ALA A 104 40.87 32.73 -4.13
CA ALA A 104 41.63 33.91 -4.57
C ALA A 104 43.14 33.69 -4.44
N GLN A 105 43.61 33.14 -3.33
CA GLN A 105 45.03 32.83 -3.10
C GLN A 105 45.55 31.71 -4.02
N ALA A 106 44.72 30.68 -4.25
CA ALA A 106 45.04 29.64 -5.21
C ALA A 106 45.25 30.24 -6.61
N LEU A 107 44.36 31.10 -7.04
CA LEU A 107 44.46 31.79 -8.33
C LEU A 107 45.73 32.63 -8.49
N GLU A 108 46.07 33.41 -7.43
CA GLU A 108 47.34 34.18 -7.43
C GLU A 108 48.57 33.29 -7.60
N ILE A 109 48.60 32.12 -6.94
CA ILE A 109 49.69 31.17 -7.08
C ILE A 109 49.71 30.60 -8.48
N TYR A 110 48.56 30.18 -9.03
CA TYR A 110 48.51 29.67 -10.39
C TYR A 110 48.93 30.72 -11.43
N GLN A 111 48.58 31.98 -11.27
CA GLN A 111 49.06 33.07 -12.13
C GLN A 111 50.59 33.23 -12.03
N LEU A 112 51.16 33.03 -10.84
CA LEU A 112 52.63 32.99 -10.68
C LEU A 112 53.23 31.80 -11.42
N VAL A 113 52.63 30.62 -11.28
CA VAL A 113 53.03 29.39 -12.00
C VAL A 113 52.95 29.57 -13.51
N GLU A 114 51.90 30.25 -14.00
CA GLU A 114 51.75 30.55 -15.42
C GLU A 114 52.94 31.36 -15.95
N LYS A 115 53.30 32.43 -15.24
CA LYS A 115 54.46 33.26 -15.61
C LYS A 115 55.77 32.49 -15.58
N ILE A 116 55.98 31.69 -14.54
CA ILE A 116 57.18 30.80 -14.43
C ILE A 116 57.21 29.83 -15.58
N SER A 117 56.09 29.13 -15.87
CA SER A 117 56.02 28.15 -16.96
C SER A 117 56.28 28.78 -18.33
N GLN A 118 55.81 29.99 -18.55
CA GLN A 118 56.11 30.74 -19.78
C GLN A 118 57.62 31.05 -19.86
N GLN A 119 58.22 31.52 -18.76
CA GLN A 119 59.62 31.91 -18.69
C GLN A 119 60.59 30.73 -18.96
N ILE A 120 60.28 29.56 -18.43
CA ILE A 120 61.11 28.38 -18.59
C ILE A 120 60.76 27.54 -19.85
N GLY A 121 59.74 27.95 -20.61
CA GLY A 121 59.23 27.23 -21.78
C GLY A 121 58.55 25.90 -21.48
N ASP A 122 58.03 25.72 -20.25
CA ASP A 122 57.35 24.48 -19.82
C ASP A 122 55.90 24.47 -20.31
N LYS A 123 55.66 23.92 -21.49
CA LYS A 123 54.35 23.87 -22.13
C LYS A 123 53.38 22.97 -21.34
N GLU A 124 53.86 21.88 -20.76
CA GLU A 124 53.04 20.96 -19.99
C GLU A 124 52.62 21.61 -18.68
N GLY A 125 53.52 22.25 -17.97
CA GLY A 125 53.22 22.97 -16.74
C GLY A 125 52.27 24.13 -16.98
N LEU A 126 52.37 24.80 -18.11
CA LEU A 126 51.45 25.89 -18.50
C LEU A 126 50.02 25.33 -18.73
N ALA A 127 49.91 24.24 -19.44
CA ALA A 127 48.63 23.57 -19.70
C ALA A 127 47.96 23.08 -18.39
N ALA A 128 48.74 22.45 -17.50
CA ALA A 128 48.26 22.00 -16.20
C ALA A 128 47.80 23.20 -15.33
N THR A 129 48.47 24.33 -15.42
CA THR A 129 48.10 25.56 -14.71
C THR A 129 46.76 26.10 -15.18
N TRP A 130 46.50 26.12 -16.48
CA TRP A 130 45.22 26.55 -17.02
C TRP A 130 44.11 25.60 -16.64
N LEU A 131 44.34 24.29 -16.60
CA LEU A 131 43.39 23.30 -16.12
C LEU A 131 42.98 23.60 -14.67
N ASN A 132 43.96 23.84 -13.79
CA ASN A 132 43.71 24.16 -12.39
C ASN A 132 43.01 25.54 -12.21
N MET A 133 43.36 26.54 -12.98
CA MET A 133 42.67 27.82 -13.00
C MET A 133 41.22 27.68 -13.45
N GLY A 134 40.95 26.89 -14.46
CA GLY A 134 39.61 26.52 -14.90
C GLY A 134 38.79 25.92 -13.75
N SER A 135 39.39 25.05 -12.95
CA SER A 135 38.74 24.44 -11.77
C SER A 135 38.43 25.47 -10.70
N VAL A 136 39.35 26.43 -10.44
CA VAL A 136 39.10 27.55 -9.48
C VAL A 136 37.92 28.39 -9.93
N TYR A 137 37.88 28.78 -11.22
CA TYR A 137 36.78 29.59 -11.76
C TYR A 137 35.44 28.83 -11.70
N TYR A 138 35.43 27.52 -11.98
CA TYR A 138 34.26 26.67 -11.84
C TYR A 138 33.68 26.74 -10.42
N PHE A 139 34.53 26.58 -9.37
CA PHE A 139 34.08 26.66 -7.98
C PHE A 139 33.69 28.05 -7.52
N GLN A 140 34.15 29.09 -8.20
CA GLN A 140 33.67 30.45 -8.01
C GLN A 140 32.37 30.76 -8.77
N ALA A 141 31.79 29.77 -9.44
CA ALA A 141 30.63 29.90 -10.35
C ALA A 141 30.84 30.88 -11.52
N LYS A 142 32.13 31.15 -11.86
CA LYS A 142 32.51 31.93 -13.04
C LYS A 142 32.67 31.01 -14.24
N TYR A 143 31.55 30.54 -14.72
CA TYR A 143 31.49 29.41 -15.68
C TYR A 143 32.14 29.75 -17.04
N ASP A 144 32.03 30.98 -17.53
CA ASP A 144 32.61 31.37 -18.83
C ASP A 144 34.14 31.40 -18.73
N ASP A 145 34.68 31.95 -17.66
CA ASP A 145 36.13 31.97 -17.38
C ASP A 145 36.65 30.51 -17.21
N ALA A 146 35.89 29.66 -16.54
CA ALA A 146 36.24 28.25 -16.40
C ALA A 146 36.36 27.57 -17.77
N ILE A 147 35.37 27.69 -18.64
CA ILE A 147 35.35 27.12 -19.99
C ILE A 147 36.52 27.68 -20.82
N GLU A 148 36.82 28.95 -20.74
CA GLU A 148 37.94 29.57 -21.45
C GLU A 148 39.26 28.92 -21.05
N HIS A 149 39.54 28.77 -19.76
CA HIS A 149 40.77 28.23 -19.25
C HIS A 149 40.88 26.71 -19.54
N TYR A 150 39.79 25.96 -19.42
CA TYR A 150 39.76 24.55 -19.84
C TYR A 150 40.03 24.39 -21.34
N ARG A 151 39.54 25.28 -22.22
CA ARG A 151 39.85 25.26 -23.66
C ARG A 151 41.29 25.58 -23.96
N LYS A 152 41.89 26.56 -23.23
CA LYS A 152 43.32 26.85 -23.36
C LYS A 152 44.17 25.63 -22.99
N ALA A 153 43.80 24.96 -21.88
CA ALA A 153 44.46 23.74 -21.44
C ALA A 153 44.26 22.59 -22.44
N GLU A 154 43.04 22.39 -22.94
CA GLU A 154 42.70 21.39 -23.96
C GLU A 154 43.59 21.52 -25.21
N ALA A 155 43.69 22.74 -25.75
CA ALA A 155 44.49 23.01 -26.92
C ALA A 155 46.01 22.74 -26.66
N ALA A 156 46.49 23.15 -25.48
CA ALA A 156 47.89 22.93 -25.12
C ALA A 156 48.22 21.45 -24.90
N PHE A 157 47.39 20.69 -24.22
CA PHE A 157 47.58 19.26 -24.04
C PHE A 157 47.41 18.48 -25.35
N ALA A 158 46.48 18.90 -26.23
CA ALA A 158 46.38 18.33 -27.57
C ALA A 158 47.63 18.50 -28.41
N ALA A 159 48.30 19.67 -28.31
CA ALA A 159 49.59 19.91 -28.97
C ALA A 159 50.72 19.09 -28.40
N LEU A 160 50.58 18.51 -27.19
CA LEU A 160 51.51 17.61 -26.52
C LEU A 160 51.14 16.15 -26.70
N ASP A 161 50.09 15.83 -27.47
CA ASP A 161 49.52 14.47 -27.63
C ASP A 161 49.15 13.78 -26.30
N ASN A 162 48.80 14.58 -25.28
CA ASN A 162 48.42 14.07 -23.97
C ASN A 162 46.91 13.88 -23.88
N ARG A 163 46.43 12.76 -24.38
CA ARG A 163 45.03 12.45 -24.50
C ARG A 163 44.29 12.39 -23.15
N VAL A 164 44.97 11.94 -22.09
CA VAL A 164 44.32 11.86 -20.75
C VAL A 164 43.97 13.25 -20.25
N GLU A 165 44.91 14.19 -20.38
CA GLU A 165 44.68 15.56 -19.91
C GLU A 165 43.69 16.33 -20.82
N VAL A 166 43.68 16.01 -22.13
CA VAL A 166 42.62 16.52 -23.06
C VAL A 166 41.25 16.04 -22.59
N GLY A 167 41.13 14.76 -22.28
CA GLY A 167 39.90 14.19 -21.71
C GLY A 167 39.47 14.88 -20.42
N ARG A 168 40.42 15.16 -19.52
CA ARG A 168 40.14 15.88 -18.25
C ARG A 168 39.65 17.30 -18.50
N CYS A 169 40.22 18.03 -19.47
CA CYS A 169 39.77 19.37 -19.83
C CYS A 169 38.31 19.33 -20.36
N ARG A 170 38.00 18.38 -21.25
CA ARG A 170 36.64 18.17 -21.79
C ARG A 170 35.67 17.78 -20.71
N PHE A 171 36.08 16.93 -19.76
CA PHE A 171 35.30 16.56 -18.58
C PHE A 171 34.99 17.79 -17.72
N GLY A 172 35.96 18.69 -17.46
CA GLY A 172 35.77 19.95 -16.75
C GLY A 172 34.78 20.88 -17.47
N ILE A 173 34.86 20.98 -18.79
CA ILE A 173 33.89 21.74 -19.61
C ILE A 173 32.49 21.12 -19.48
N ALA A 174 32.37 19.78 -19.51
CA ALA A 174 31.09 19.09 -19.37
C ALA A 174 30.43 19.37 -18.02
N LEU A 175 31.21 19.29 -16.93
CA LEU A 175 30.73 19.65 -15.58
C LEU A 175 30.29 21.12 -15.49
N THR A 176 30.98 22.01 -16.19
CA THR A 176 30.59 23.43 -16.23
C THR A 176 29.27 23.61 -16.96
N TYR A 177 29.02 22.92 -18.07
CA TYR A 177 27.71 22.94 -18.74
C TYR A 177 26.60 22.32 -17.88
N GLN A 178 26.88 21.25 -17.16
CA GLN A 178 25.93 20.67 -16.21
C GLN A 178 25.51 21.68 -15.14
N SER A 179 26.48 22.41 -14.56
CA SER A 179 26.23 23.46 -13.56
C SER A 179 25.48 24.67 -14.15
N GLN A 180 25.63 24.94 -15.42
CA GLN A 180 24.84 25.93 -16.17
C GLN A 180 23.43 25.43 -16.56
N ARG A 181 23.04 24.22 -16.16
CA ARG A 181 21.77 23.55 -16.54
C ARG A 181 21.64 23.36 -18.06
N LYS A 182 22.74 23.04 -18.73
CA LYS A 182 22.80 22.69 -20.17
C LYS A 182 23.15 21.21 -20.34
N PRO A 183 22.21 20.29 -20.06
CA PRO A 183 22.52 18.86 -19.98
C PRO A 183 22.91 18.24 -21.32
N THR A 184 22.36 18.72 -22.43
CA THR A 184 22.67 18.22 -23.77
C THR A 184 24.12 18.51 -24.15
N GLU A 185 24.58 19.75 -23.90
CA GLU A 185 25.95 20.18 -24.14
C GLU A 185 26.93 19.46 -23.21
N ALA A 186 26.52 19.22 -21.95
CA ALA A 186 27.31 18.47 -20.99
C ALA A 186 27.52 17.02 -21.46
N ILE A 187 26.44 16.31 -21.83
CA ILE A 187 26.53 14.92 -22.34
C ILE A 187 27.49 14.86 -23.53
N LYS A 188 27.34 15.75 -24.52
CA LYS A 188 28.20 15.80 -25.71
C LYS A 188 29.69 15.94 -25.31
N LYS A 189 30.01 16.79 -24.36
CA LYS A 189 31.38 16.98 -23.89
C LYS A 189 31.89 15.80 -23.06
N PHE A 190 31.07 15.16 -22.28
CA PHE A 190 31.43 13.89 -21.62
C PHE A 190 31.70 12.79 -22.63
N GLU A 191 30.92 12.68 -23.70
CA GLU A 191 31.16 11.69 -24.77
C GLU A 191 32.49 11.95 -25.51
N GLU A 192 32.85 13.22 -25.72
CA GLU A 192 34.16 13.58 -26.26
C GLU A 192 35.29 13.18 -25.30
N ALA A 193 35.14 13.47 -24.00
CA ALA A 193 36.11 13.05 -22.97
C ALA A 193 36.24 11.52 -22.88
N LEU A 194 35.11 10.81 -22.96
CA LEU A 194 35.07 9.33 -22.94
C LEU A 194 35.94 8.75 -24.06
N LYS A 195 35.84 9.26 -25.27
CA LYS A 195 36.67 8.82 -26.42
C LYS A 195 38.16 8.98 -26.16
N ASP A 196 38.59 10.08 -25.53
CA ASP A 196 39.99 10.29 -25.18
C ASP A 196 40.48 9.31 -24.12
N PHE A 197 39.66 9.08 -23.06
CA PHE A 197 39.99 8.14 -22.01
C PHE A 197 39.99 6.69 -22.50
N GLU A 198 39.12 6.33 -23.44
CA GLU A 198 39.09 5.01 -24.07
C GLU A 198 40.34 4.81 -24.95
N ALA A 199 40.72 5.80 -25.74
CA ALA A 199 41.94 5.76 -26.52
C ALA A 199 43.21 5.64 -25.66
N ALA A 200 43.17 6.27 -24.47
CA ALA A 200 44.23 6.18 -23.47
C ALA A 200 44.16 4.94 -22.59
N ARG A 201 43.09 4.11 -22.70
CA ARG A 201 42.82 2.94 -21.85
C ARG A 201 42.80 3.26 -20.36
N ASN A 202 42.34 4.44 -20.00
CA ASN A 202 42.23 4.90 -18.61
C ASN A 202 40.90 4.47 -17.98
N THR A 203 40.87 3.25 -17.44
CA THR A 203 39.66 2.62 -16.89
C THR A 203 38.96 3.45 -15.80
N PRO A 204 39.66 4.05 -14.82
CA PRO A 204 38.99 4.88 -13.80
C PRO A 204 38.25 6.08 -14.40
N GLU A 205 38.87 6.84 -15.30
CA GLU A 205 38.25 8.02 -15.92
C GLU A 205 37.11 7.63 -16.88
N ILE A 206 37.21 6.46 -17.54
CA ILE A 206 36.11 5.88 -18.32
C ILE A 206 34.89 5.64 -17.41
N ALA A 207 35.10 4.97 -16.28
CA ALA A 207 34.01 4.67 -15.34
C ALA A 207 33.36 5.94 -14.80
N ASN A 208 34.17 6.93 -14.37
CA ASN A 208 33.67 8.23 -13.87
C ASN A 208 32.87 8.98 -14.93
N THR A 209 33.35 8.97 -16.18
CA THR A 209 32.69 9.67 -17.28
C THR A 209 31.37 9.00 -17.65
N LEU A 210 31.33 7.67 -17.73
CA LEU A 210 30.11 6.91 -17.95
C LEU A 210 29.10 7.10 -16.83
N ALA A 211 29.57 7.13 -15.56
CA ALA A 211 28.72 7.42 -14.42
C ALA A 211 28.07 8.83 -14.51
N SER A 212 28.84 9.82 -14.96
CA SER A 212 28.37 11.19 -15.16
C SER A 212 27.33 11.27 -16.30
N ILE A 213 27.59 10.59 -17.41
CA ILE A 213 26.63 10.48 -18.55
C ILE A 213 25.35 9.77 -18.05
N GLY A 214 25.50 8.64 -17.36
CA GLY A 214 24.39 7.89 -16.80
C GLY A 214 23.53 8.73 -15.85
N GLY A 215 24.18 9.50 -14.97
CA GLY A 215 23.50 10.43 -14.05
C GLY A 215 22.67 11.49 -14.78
N LEU A 216 23.24 12.15 -15.78
CA LEU A 216 22.52 13.14 -16.58
C LEU A 216 21.39 12.53 -17.41
N GLN A 217 21.59 11.37 -18.00
CA GLN A 217 20.54 10.65 -18.71
C GLN A 217 19.38 10.26 -17.76
N TYR A 218 19.71 9.86 -16.54
CA TYR A 218 18.72 9.58 -15.50
C TYR A 218 17.91 10.83 -15.14
N GLU A 219 18.57 11.97 -14.92
CA GLU A 219 17.90 13.26 -14.63
C GLU A 219 16.97 13.72 -15.77
N LEU A 220 17.35 13.42 -17.00
CA LEU A 220 16.53 13.70 -18.19
C LEU A 220 15.39 12.69 -18.39
N GLY A 221 15.28 11.68 -17.56
CA GLY A 221 14.28 10.61 -17.70
C GLY A 221 14.63 9.55 -18.76
N ASN A 222 15.80 9.60 -19.35
CA ASN A 222 16.28 8.65 -20.35
C ASN A 222 16.84 7.39 -19.69
N TYR A 223 16.00 6.69 -18.93
CA TYR A 223 16.43 5.57 -18.06
C TYR A 223 17.11 4.42 -18.80
N GLU A 224 16.78 4.17 -20.05
CA GLU A 224 17.45 3.15 -20.87
C GLU A 224 18.92 3.51 -21.15
N ALA A 225 19.18 4.76 -21.58
CA ALA A 225 20.54 5.24 -21.82
C ALA A 225 21.34 5.30 -20.51
N ALA A 226 20.72 5.74 -19.42
CA ALA A 226 21.31 5.75 -18.10
C ALA A 226 21.72 4.33 -17.67
N ARG A 227 20.83 3.37 -17.84
CA ARG A 227 21.06 1.97 -17.50
C ARG A 227 22.25 1.39 -18.28
N GLN A 228 22.31 1.65 -19.59
CA GLN A 228 23.39 1.17 -20.44
C GLN A 228 24.75 1.73 -19.98
N ALA A 229 24.79 3.01 -19.65
CA ALA A 229 25.99 3.64 -19.12
C ALA A 229 26.41 2.99 -17.79
N PHE A 230 25.50 2.84 -16.85
CA PHE A 230 25.80 2.23 -15.54
C PHE A 230 26.15 0.74 -15.64
N LEU A 231 25.53 -0.04 -16.53
CA LEU A 231 25.92 -1.42 -16.79
C LEU A 231 27.35 -1.51 -17.31
N THR A 232 27.76 -0.63 -18.21
CA THR A 232 29.15 -0.57 -18.70
C THR A 232 30.11 -0.22 -17.57
N VAL A 233 29.69 0.65 -16.62
CA VAL A 233 30.49 0.91 -15.40
C VAL A 233 30.64 -0.37 -14.58
N VAL A 234 29.56 -1.11 -14.32
CA VAL A 234 29.60 -2.39 -13.58
C VAL A 234 30.51 -3.41 -14.23
N GLU A 235 30.49 -3.53 -15.55
CA GLU A 235 31.37 -4.44 -16.31
C GLU A 235 32.84 -4.09 -16.19
N ARG A 236 33.18 -2.80 -16.22
CA ARG A 236 34.57 -2.33 -16.24
C ARG A 236 35.16 -2.10 -14.84
N SER A 237 34.32 -1.68 -13.89
CA SER A 237 34.68 -1.36 -12.53
C SER A 237 33.52 -1.71 -11.59
N PRO A 238 33.34 -3.01 -11.23
CA PRO A 238 32.26 -3.44 -10.35
C PRO A 238 32.35 -2.72 -9.01
N GLY A 239 31.22 -2.15 -8.58
CA GLY A 239 31.13 -1.43 -7.31
C GLY A 239 29.70 -1.44 -6.76
N GLY A 240 29.56 -1.26 -5.44
CA GLY A 240 28.25 -1.20 -4.80
C GLY A 240 27.40 -0.07 -5.35
N ASP A 241 27.99 1.11 -5.56
CA ASP A 241 27.27 2.29 -6.07
C ASP A 241 26.79 2.09 -7.52
N SER A 242 27.64 1.56 -8.40
CA SER A 242 27.24 1.30 -9.79
C SER A 242 26.09 0.29 -9.88
N LEU A 243 26.09 -0.75 -9.03
CA LEU A 243 24.99 -1.72 -8.93
C LEU A 243 23.70 -1.05 -8.41
N LEU A 244 23.80 -0.14 -7.43
CA LEU A 244 22.67 0.65 -6.94
C LEU A 244 22.05 1.49 -8.06
N ARG A 245 22.89 2.19 -8.85
CA ARG A 245 22.42 3.02 -9.97
C ARG A 245 21.71 2.21 -11.04
N VAL A 246 22.21 1.04 -11.38
CA VAL A 246 21.50 0.11 -12.28
C VAL A 246 20.16 -0.29 -11.69
N GLY A 247 20.13 -0.65 -10.40
CA GLY A 247 18.90 -0.97 -9.68
C GLY A 247 17.88 0.17 -9.72
N GLU A 248 18.32 1.42 -9.49
CA GLU A 248 17.48 2.62 -9.58
C GLU A 248 16.88 2.82 -10.97
N THR A 249 17.67 2.62 -12.04
CA THR A 249 17.15 2.76 -13.41
C THR A 249 16.06 1.73 -13.73
N PHE A 250 16.24 0.48 -13.30
CA PHE A 250 15.18 -0.54 -13.43
C PHE A 250 13.95 -0.20 -12.58
N TYR A 251 14.17 0.32 -11.36
CA TYR A 251 13.08 0.75 -10.49
C TYR A 251 12.24 1.85 -11.11
N MET A 252 12.87 2.87 -11.70
CA MET A 252 12.19 3.96 -12.41
C MET A 252 11.44 3.48 -13.67
N GLN A 253 11.89 2.39 -14.27
CA GLN A 253 11.18 1.72 -15.37
C GLN A 253 10.11 0.72 -14.86
N HIS A 254 9.83 0.70 -13.56
CA HIS A 254 8.91 -0.22 -12.90
C HIS A 254 9.27 -1.71 -13.05
N ASP A 255 10.51 -2.03 -13.47
CA ASP A 255 11.01 -3.42 -13.47
C ASP A 255 11.55 -3.79 -12.09
N TYR A 256 10.63 -3.96 -11.15
CA TYR A 256 10.96 -4.27 -9.75
C TYR A 256 11.66 -5.63 -9.57
N GLY A 257 11.55 -6.52 -10.55
CA GLY A 257 12.25 -7.80 -10.54
C GLY A 257 13.74 -7.63 -10.75
N GLN A 258 14.12 -6.93 -11.82
CA GLN A 258 15.52 -6.63 -12.10
C GLN A 258 16.09 -5.65 -11.08
N ALA A 259 15.36 -4.61 -10.70
CA ALA A 259 15.77 -3.68 -9.67
C ALA A 259 16.15 -4.41 -8.38
N LEU A 260 15.29 -5.32 -7.89
CA LEU A 260 15.55 -6.14 -6.70
C LEU A 260 16.83 -6.95 -6.82
N ASN A 261 17.04 -7.60 -7.99
CA ASN A 261 18.24 -8.39 -8.23
C ASN A 261 19.51 -7.55 -8.06
N TYR A 262 19.55 -6.34 -8.66
CA TYR A 262 20.70 -5.45 -8.56
C TYR A 262 20.87 -4.87 -7.14
N TYR A 263 19.82 -4.53 -6.42
CA TYR A 263 19.92 -4.11 -5.03
C TYR A 263 20.46 -5.23 -4.11
N LEU A 264 20.08 -6.48 -4.35
CA LEU A 264 20.60 -7.61 -3.59
C LEU A 264 22.10 -7.86 -3.92
N GLN A 265 22.51 -7.76 -5.18
CA GLN A 265 23.92 -7.82 -5.57
C GLN A 265 24.73 -6.67 -4.93
N ALA A 266 24.19 -5.46 -4.91
CA ALA A 266 24.82 -4.34 -4.24
C ALA A 266 25.04 -4.61 -2.75
N LEU A 267 24.05 -5.21 -2.05
CA LEU A 267 24.18 -5.61 -0.65
C LEU A 267 25.32 -6.61 -0.42
N GLU A 268 25.47 -7.62 -1.28
CA GLU A 268 26.56 -8.59 -1.16
C GLU A 268 27.93 -7.92 -1.35
N TYR A 269 28.01 -6.90 -2.20
CA TYR A 269 29.23 -6.14 -2.43
C TYR A 269 29.55 -5.16 -1.28
N LEU A 270 28.53 -4.50 -0.71
CA LEU A 270 28.67 -3.44 0.31
C LEU A 270 28.88 -3.97 1.73
N LYS A 271 28.35 -5.16 2.06
CA LYS A 271 28.47 -5.76 3.40
C LYS A 271 29.92 -5.94 3.86
N PRO A 272 30.84 -6.52 3.06
CA PRO A 272 32.23 -6.67 3.47
C PRO A 272 32.96 -5.35 3.68
N GLN A 273 32.53 -4.29 2.99
CA GLN A 273 33.09 -2.94 3.07
C GLN A 273 32.53 -2.15 4.24
N ASN A 274 31.45 -2.64 4.90
CA ASN A 274 30.72 -1.95 5.96
C ASN A 274 30.22 -0.54 5.56
N SER A 275 29.90 -0.37 4.26
CA SER A 275 29.40 0.89 3.70
C SER A 275 27.96 1.14 4.16
N SER A 276 27.79 1.86 5.26
CA SER A 276 26.48 2.08 5.88
C SER A 276 25.51 2.83 4.95
N GLY A 277 25.96 3.86 4.24
CA GLY A 277 25.14 4.65 3.31
C GLY A 277 24.64 3.82 2.13
N GLY A 278 25.54 3.09 1.48
CA GLY A 278 25.17 2.18 0.39
C GLY A 278 24.23 1.06 0.83
N MET A 279 24.43 0.51 2.03
CA MET A 279 23.54 -0.50 2.60
C MET A 279 22.13 0.04 2.89
N ILE A 280 21.98 1.28 3.40
CA ILE A 280 20.69 1.94 3.60
C ILE A 280 19.96 2.04 2.26
N ALA A 281 20.64 2.53 1.22
CA ALA A 281 20.05 2.67 -0.10
C ALA A 281 19.63 1.32 -0.69
N ALA A 282 20.50 0.31 -0.61
CA ALA A 282 20.19 -1.02 -1.12
C ALA A 282 19.04 -1.70 -0.38
N TYR A 283 19.02 -1.64 0.97
CA TYR A 283 17.91 -2.18 1.76
C TYR A 283 16.61 -1.46 1.46
N SER A 284 16.63 -0.13 1.36
CA SER A 284 15.45 0.67 1.05
C SER A 284 14.93 0.42 -0.36
N GLY A 285 15.82 0.36 -1.35
CA GLY A 285 15.48 0.04 -2.74
C GLY A 285 14.87 -1.35 -2.88
N ALA A 286 15.48 -2.35 -2.24
CA ALA A 286 14.96 -3.72 -2.21
C ALA A 286 13.60 -3.80 -1.50
N ALA A 287 13.43 -3.07 -0.37
CA ALA A 287 12.16 -2.99 0.34
C ALA A 287 11.05 -2.37 -0.52
N ASN A 288 11.36 -1.30 -1.26
CA ASN A 288 10.44 -0.70 -2.22
C ASN A 288 10.04 -1.71 -3.31
N CYS A 289 10.99 -2.48 -3.86
CA CYS A 289 10.68 -3.52 -4.84
C CYS A 289 9.75 -4.59 -4.26
N TYR A 290 10.01 -5.08 -3.05
CA TYR A 290 9.12 -6.02 -2.38
C TYR A 290 7.73 -5.44 -2.11
N TYR A 291 7.64 -4.15 -1.77
CA TYR A 291 6.36 -3.44 -1.58
C TYR A 291 5.51 -3.47 -2.85
N TYR A 292 6.08 -3.12 -4.01
CA TYR A 292 5.36 -3.16 -5.28
C TYR A 292 5.08 -4.58 -5.77
N GLN A 293 5.89 -5.56 -5.37
CA GLN A 293 5.62 -7.00 -5.55
C GLN A 293 4.60 -7.55 -4.55
N ARG A 294 4.05 -6.70 -3.66
CA ARG A 294 3.10 -7.07 -2.60
C ARG A 294 3.65 -8.11 -1.60
N ASN A 295 4.96 -8.26 -1.51
CA ASN A 295 5.62 -9.06 -0.50
C ASN A 295 5.92 -8.20 0.73
N TYR A 296 4.87 -7.86 1.47
CA TYR A 296 4.93 -6.90 2.56
C TYR A 296 5.78 -7.37 3.74
N ASP A 297 5.86 -8.68 3.99
CA ASP A 297 6.70 -9.22 5.07
C ASP A 297 8.18 -8.99 4.75
N ARG A 298 8.61 -9.24 3.52
CA ARG A 298 9.96 -8.93 3.08
C ARG A 298 10.22 -7.42 3.02
N ALA A 299 9.25 -6.62 2.58
CA ALA A 299 9.39 -5.17 2.60
C ALA A 299 9.65 -4.65 4.01
N LEU A 300 8.87 -5.10 5.00
CA LEU A 300 9.08 -4.74 6.41
C LEU A 300 10.44 -5.22 6.93
N GLU A 301 10.86 -6.44 6.61
CA GLU A 301 12.16 -6.96 7.00
C GLU A 301 13.30 -6.05 6.53
N PHE A 302 13.27 -5.67 5.24
CA PHE A 302 14.32 -4.87 4.63
C PHE A 302 14.29 -3.41 5.10
N TYR A 303 13.11 -2.80 5.27
CA TYR A 303 13.00 -1.48 5.88
C TYR A 303 13.51 -1.47 7.34
N ASN A 304 13.21 -2.51 8.14
CA ASN A 304 13.72 -2.59 9.51
C ASN A 304 15.25 -2.74 9.56
N ARG A 305 15.86 -3.43 8.58
CA ARG A 305 17.32 -3.49 8.45
C ARG A 305 17.92 -2.12 8.13
N SER A 306 17.30 -1.35 7.24
CA SER A 306 17.69 0.03 6.95
C SER A 306 17.54 0.92 8.19
N LEU A 307 16.39 0.85 8.86
CA LEU A 307 16.10 1.61 10.09
C LEU A 307 17.13 1.38 11.18
N ALA A 308 17.54 0.12 11.37
CA ALA A 308 18.57 -0.23 12.38
C ALA A 308 19.93 0.40 12.08
N ILE A 309 20.28 0.61 10.82
CA ILE A 309 21.52 1.30 10.43
C ILE A 309 21.36 2.81 10.66
N GLU A 310 20.23 3.41 10.23
CA GLU A 310 19.94 4.84 10.40
C GLU A 310 19.93 5.24 11.87
N GLN A 311 19.34 4.39 12.74
CA GLN A 311 19.37 4.59 14.20
C GLN A 311 20.79 4.54 14.78
N ARG A 312 21.63 3.62 14.30
CA ARG A 312 23.02 3.50 14.75
C ARG A 312 23.90 4.67 14.30
N LEU A 313 23.55 5.29 13.17
CA LEU A 313 24.23 6.48 12.63
C LEU A 313 23.71 7.79 13.26
N ASP A 314 22.71 7.70 14.14
CA ASP A 314 22.04 8.87 14.73
C ASP A 314 21.49 9.84 13.65
N ASP A 315 20.90 9.28 12.58
CA ASP A 315 20.25 10.03 11.50
C ASP A 315 18.74 10.15 11.73
N PRO A 316 18.25 11.19 12.41
CA PRO A 316 16.84 11.34 12.73
C PRO A 316 15.98 11.55 11.47
N ASN A 317 16.51 12.12 10.40
CA ASN A 317 15.75 12.31 9.15
C ASN A 317 15.55 10.96 8.43
N GLY A 318 16.61 10.16 8.34
CA GLY A 318 16.53 8.78 7.83
C GLY A 318 15.55 7.94 8.65
N VAL A 319 15.67 7.97 9.98
CA VAL A 319 14.76 7.26 10.90
C VAL A 319 13.29 7.67 10.68
N ALA A 320 12.99 8.98 10.58
CA ALA A 320 11.63 9.45 10.34
C ALA A 320 11.08 8.98 9.00
N THR A 321 11.88 9.06 7.94
CA THR A 321 11.53 8.60 6.59
C THR A 321 11.28 7.09 6.56
N ARG A 322 12.11 6.31 7.25
CA ARG A 322 11.97 4.85 7.29
C ARG A 322 10.75 4.42 8.05
N LEU A 323 10.46 5.06 9.19
CA LEU A 323 9.23 4.82 9.95
C LEU A 323 7.99 5.16 9.12
N GLN A 324 8.01 6.22 8.32
CA GLN A 324 6.94 6.54 7.38
C GLN A 324 6.76 5.43 6.33
N SER A 325 7.85 4.92 5.76
CA SER A 325 7.82 3.81 4.79
C SER A 325 7.24 2.54 5.41
N ILE A 326 7.62 2.19 6.62
CA ILE A 326 7.06 1.07 7.40
C ILE A 326 5.56 1.29 7.63
N GLY A 327 5.16 2.51 8.02
CA GLY A 327 3.76 2.90 8.17
C GLY A 327 2.96 2.72 6.88
N ASN A 328 3.54 3.06 5.72
CA ASN A 328 2.90 2.85 4.41
C ASN A 328 2.67 1.36 4.12
N VAL A 329 3.62 0.49 4.46
CA VAL A 329 3.42 -0.97 4.31
C VAL A 329 2.28 -1.46 5.19
N HIS A 330 2.24 -1.06 6.46
CA HIS A 330 1.17 -1.43 7.38
C HIS A 330 -0.19 -0.89 6.91
N ARG A 331 -0.26 0.35 6.40
CA ARG A 331 -1.48 0.95 5.85
C ARG A 331 -2.04 0.13 4.68
N VAL A 332 -1.21 -0.23 3.72
CA VAL A 332 -1.65 -1.03 2.56
C VAL A 332 -2.07 -2.44 2.97
N ARG A 333 -1.46 -3.01 4.01
CA ARG A 333 -1.92 -4.27 4.63
C ARG A 333 -3.24 -4.14 5.36
N GLY A 334 -3.71 -2.93 5.66
CA GLY A 334 -4.88 -2.67 6.49
C GLY A 334 -4.60 -2.74 7.99
N ASP A 335 -3.35 -2.89 8.41
CA ASP A 335 -2.92 -2.85 9.81
C ASP A 335 -2.82 -1.40 10.30
N TYR A 336 -3.97 -0.76 10.45
CA TYR A 336 -4.03 0.67 10.78
C TYR A 336 -3.43 0.98 12.16
N VAL A 337 -3.47 0.04 13.10
CA VAL A 337 -2.86 0.20 14.44
C VAL A 337 -1.35 0.37 14.29
N SER A 338 -0.69 -0.55 13.61
CA SER A 338 0.77 -0.50 13.38
C SER A 338 1.17 0.64 12.45
N ALA A 339 0.31 0.99 11.47
CA ALA A 339 0.54 2.12 10.58
C ALA A 339 0.56 3.45 11.33
N LEU A 340 -0.49 3.72 12.13
CA LEU A 340 -0.58 4.95 12.92
C LEU A 340 0.52 5.04 13.98
N GLU A 341 0.92 3.93 14.59
CA GLU A 341 2.07 3.89 15.49
C GLU A 341 3.35 4.35 14.77
N SER A 342 3.63 3.78 13.61
CA SER A 342 4.82 4.11 12.81
C SER A 342 4.80 5.57 12.36
N TYR A 343 3.66 6.06 11.90
CA TYR A 343 3.49 7.45 11.49
C TYR A 343 3.61 8.42 12.67
N THR A 344 3.07 8.08 13.85
CA THR A 344 3.19 8.93 15.04
C THR A 344 4.65 9.06 15.49
N LYS A 345 5.40 7.95 15.48
CA LYS A 345 6.84 7.97 15.77
C LYS A 345 7.62 8.79 14.72
N SER A 346 7.32 8.60 13.43
CA SER A 346 7.90 9.38 12.34
C SER A 346 7.65 10.88 12.52
N LEU A 347 6.39 11.25 12.78
CA LEU A 347 5.97 12.64 12.93
C LEU A 347 6.65 13.32 14.14
N ALA A 348 6.73 12.61 15.28
CA ALA A 348 7.37 13.13 16.49
C ALA A 348 8.86 13.47 16.28
N ILE A 349 9.56 12.66 15.48
CA ILE A 349 10.97 12.92 15.13
C ILE A 349 11.05 14.05 14.09
N ALA A 350 10.26 13.95 13.01
CA ALA A 350 10.31 14.91 11.92
C ALA A 350 9.96 16.34 12.32
N GLN A 351 9.06 16.53 13.29
CA GLN A 351 8.67 17.85 13.81
C GLN A 351 9.80 18.56 14.57
N GLN A 352 10.81 17.82 15.07
CA GLN A 352 11.96 18.41 15.75
C GLN A 352 13.05 18.85 14.78
N LEU A 353 12.93 18.54 13.51
CA LEU A 353 13.90 18.87 12.47
C LEU A 353 13.55 20.21 11.80
N PRO A 354 14.54 21.08 11.54
CA PRO A 354 14.30 22.39 10.93
C PRO A 354 13.65 22.31 9.53
N THR A 355 14.06 21.30 8.77
CA THR A 355 13.55 21.03 7.40
C THR A 355 13.28 19.55 7.27
N SER A 356 12.03 19.16 7.31
CA SER A 356 11.63 17.78 7.06
C SER A 356 10.39 17.72 6.18
N GLY A 357 10.57 17.31 4.92
CA GLY A 357 9.46 17.02 3.99
C GLY A 357 8.57 15.88 4.44
N THR A 358 9.03 15.10 5.43
CA THR A 358 8.29 13.95 5.98
C THR A 358 7.07 14.37 6.79
N VAL A 359 7.05 15.57 7.40
CA VAL A 359 5.92 16.04 8.23
C VAL A 359 4.64 16.11 7.43
N ALA A 360 4.64 16.82 6.30
CA ALA A 360 3.44 17.02 5.48
C ALA A 360 2.90 15.69 4.94
N THR A 361 3.78 14.85 4.40
CA THR A 361 3.40 13.55 3.82
C THR A 361 2.91 12.56 4.88
N THR A 362 3.47 12.59 6.09
CA THR A 362 3.01 11.73 7.20
C THR A 362 1.63 12.16 7.70
N LEU A 363 1.38 13.48 7.85
CA LEU A 363 0.05 14.01 8.19
C LEU A 363 -1.00 13.59 7.17
N GLY A 364 -0.69 13.73 5.86
CA GLY A 364 -1.56 13.27 4.79
C GLY A 364 -1.84 11.77 4.85
N SER A 365 -0.84 10.95 5.19
CA SER A 365 -1.00 9.50 5.34
C SER A 365 -1.88 9.11 6.53
N ILE A 366 -1.80 9.85 7.64
CA ILE A 366 -2.72 9.68 8.78
C ILE A 366 -4.15 10.04 8.35
N GLY A 367 -4.34 11.17 7.67
CA GLY A 367 -5.62 11.58 7.13
C GLY A 367 -6.25 10.53 6.21
N LEU A 368 -5.45 9.89 5.35
CA LEU A 368 -5.91 8.77 4.51
C LEU A 368 -6.43 7.59 5.34
N ILE A 369 -5.74 7.20 6.41
CA ILE A 369 -6.23 6.13 7.30
C ILE A 369 -7.57 6.54 7.92
N ARG A 370 -7.72 7.77 8.40
CA ARG A 370 -8.98 8.27 8.96
C ARG A 370 -10.13 8.22 7.95
N SER A 371 -9.87 8.65 6.72
CA SER A 371 -10.84 8.54 5.63
C SER A 371 -11.21 7.09 5.34
N MET A 372 -10.23 6.17 5.27
CA MET A 372 -10.47 4.74 5.09
C MET A 372 -11.26 4.11 6.23
N GLN A 373 -11.13 4.61 7.45
CA GLN A 373 -11.93 4.21 8.61
C GLN A 373 -13.34 4.83 8.62
N GLY A 374 -13.64 5.73 7.67
CA GLY A 374 -14.92 6.46 7.58
C GLY A 374 -14.99 7.69 8.49
N ASP A 375 -13.95 8.02 9.24
CA ASP A 375 -13.84 9.21 10.07
C ASP A 375 -13.39 10.41 9.23
N ASN A 376 -14.27 10.84 8.33
CA ASN A 376 -13.96 11.95 7.42
C ASN A 376 -13.78 13.29 8.14
N ALA A 377 -14.27 13.45 9.36
CA ALA A 377 -14.04 14.66 10.15
C ALA A 377 -12.57 14.77 10.57
N GLN A 378 -12.02 13.71 11.17
CA GLN A 378 -10.59 13.67 11.50
C GLN A 378 -9.70 13.64 10.24
N ALA A 379 -10.13 12.98 9.17
CA ALA A 379 -9.40 12.99 7.90
C ALA A 379 -9.19 14.40 7.40
N LEU A 380 -10.22 15.23 7.37
CA LEU A 380 -10.14 16.64 6.98
C LEU A 380 -9.18 17.44 7.87
N GLU A 381 -9.23 17.25 9.18
CA GLU A 381 -8.29 17.93 10.10
C GLU A 381 -6.82 17.62 9.76
N TYR A 382 -6.50 16.36 9.47
CA TYR A 382 -5.15 15.95 9.11
C TYR A 382 -4.76 16.42 7.70
N PHE A 383 -5.68 16.41 6.74
CA PHE A 383 -5.43 16.93 5.39
C PHE A 383 -5.18 18.45 5.42
N ASP A 384 -5.93 19.22 6.22
CA ASP A 384 -5.75 20.64 6.39
C ASP A 384 -4.36 20.96 7.03
N LYS A 385 -3.94 20.20 8.06
CA LYS A 385 -2.60 20.32 8.65
C LYS A 385 -1.50 20.00 7.63
N SER A 386 -1.71 18.97 6.81
CA SER A 386 -0.79 18.59 5.74
C SER A 386 -0.70 19.66 4.66
N LEU A 387 -1.86 20.20 4.24
CA LEU A 387 -1.96 21.28 3.26
C LEU A 387 -1.21 22.54 3.73
N ALA A 388 -1.45 22.98 4.97
CA ALA A 388 -0.77 24.12 5.56
C ALA A 388 0.77 23.94 5.59
N ARG A 389 1.23 22.72 5.85
CA ARG A 389 2.66 22.42 5.82
C ARG A 389 3.22 22.45 4.41
N PHE A 390 2.56 21.85 3.41
CA PHE A 390 2.97 21.95 2.00
C PHE A 390 2.97 23.39 1.50
N GLN A 391 2.03 24.24 1.97
CA GLN A 391 2.05 25.68 1.68
C GLN A 391 3.30 26.36 2.21
N THR A 392 3.69 26.05 3.45
CA THR A 392 4.92 26.59 4.06
C THR A 392 6.17 26.13 3.33
N ASP A 393 6.18 24.88 2.88
CA ASP A 393 7.30 24.27 2.16
C ASP A 393 7.34 24.68 0.67
N GLY A 394 6.29 25.34 0.15
CA GLY A 394 6.17 25.74 -1.26
C GLY A 394 5.93 24.57 -2.22
N ASP A 395 5.47 23.41 -1.70
CA ASP A 395 5.18 22.21 -2.52
C ASP A 395 3.76 22.27 -3.11
N HIS A 396 3.64 22.88 -4.29
CA HIS A 396 2.38 22.99 -5.01
C HIS A 396 1.76 21.63 -5.40
N VAL A 397 2.57 20.60 -5.65
CA VAL A 397 2.07 19.25 -5.98
C VAL A 397 1.47 18.59 -4.74
N GLY A 398 2.15 18.72 -3.60
CA GLY A 398 1.62 18.28 -2.32
C GLY A 398 0.31 18.99 -1.97
N MET A 399 0.24 20.30 -2.18
CA MET A 399 -0.98 21.10 -1.98
C MET A 399 -2.13 20.61 -2.84
N ALA A 400 -1.90 20.46 -4.16
CA ALA A 400 -2.93 20.02 -5.10
C ALA A 400 -3.50 18.64 -4.71
N ARG A 401 -2.63 17.72 -4.32
CA ARG A 401 -3.02 16.37 -3.86
C ARG A 401 -3.85 16.41 -2.57
N MET A 402 -3.47 17.24 -1.59
CA MET A 402 -4.27 17.36 -0.36
C MET A 402 -5.64 17.97 -0.63
N LEU A 403 -5.73 18.98 -1.50
CA LEU A 403 -7.00 19.57 -1.92
C LEU A 403 -7.90 18.52 -2.61
N ALA A 404 -7.33 17.65 -3.44
CA ALA A 404 -8.11 16.55 -4.03
C ALA A 404 -8.63 15.58 -2.95
N PHE A 405 -7.84 15.24 -1.92
CA PHE A 405 -8.31 14.39 -0.81
C PHE A 405 -9.35 15.08 0.06
N ILE A 406 -9.24 16.39 0.29
CA ILE A 406 -10.26 17.20 0.96
C ILE A 406 -11.55 17.17 0.14
N GLY A 407 -11.47 17.34 -1.18
CA GLY A 407 -12.62 17.24 -2.09
C GLY A 407 -13.33 15.89 -1.98
N ASN A 408 -12.57 14.79 -2.01
CA ASN A 408 -13.10 13.44 -1.82
C ASN A 408 -13.79 13.27 -0.45
N ALA A 409 -13.16 13.72 0.64
CA ALA A 409 -13.74 13.61 1.98
C ALA A 409 -15.03 14.43 2.13
N ARG A 410 -15.08 15.64 1.56
CA ARG A 410 -16.28 16.49 1.51
C ARG A 410 -17.41 15.88 0.67
N TYR A 411 -17.05 15.30 -0.49
CA TYR A 411 -17.99 14.56 -1.34
C TYR A 411 -18.68 13.41 -0.57
N VAL A 412 -17.90 12.60 0.15
CA VAL A 412 -18.44 11.48 0.94
C VAL A 412 -19.35 11.97 2.07
N GLN A 413 -19.12 13.17 2.61
CA GLN A 413 -19.99 13.81 3.60
C GLN A 413 -21.24 14.47 2.99
N GLY A 414 -21.42 14.46 1.67
CA GLY A 414 -22.50 15.15 0.97
C GLY A 414 -22.34 16.67 0.91
N GLN A 415 -21.17 17.21 1.25
CA GLN A 415 -20.86 18.64 1.23
C GLN A 415 -20.36 19.03 -0.18
N TYR A 416 -21.25 18.95 -1.15
CA TYR A 416 -20.92 19.02 -2.58
C TYR A 416 -20.26 20.33 -2.99
N ASP A 417 -20.73 21.48 -2.51
CA ASP A 417 -20.19 22.79 -2.88
C ASP A 417 -18.75 22.96 -2.37
N LEU A 418 -18.48 22.51 -1.14
CA LEU A 418 -17.13 22.51 -0.58
C LEU A 418 -16.19 21.50 -1.27
N ALA A 419 -16.73 20.39 -1.77
CA ALA A 419 -15.98 19.44 -2.57
C ALA A 419 -15.56 20.05 -3.92
N LEU A 420 -16.48 20.75 -4.60
CA LEU A 420 -16.21 21.44 -5.86
C LEU A 420 -15.15 22.55 -5.68
N GLU A 421 -15.24 23.34 -4.60
CA GLU A 421 -14.25 24.38 -4.29
C GLU A 421 -12.84 23.78 -4.11
N ALA A 422 -12.73 22.66 -3.38
CA ALA A 422 -11.47 21.99 -3.15
C ALA A 422 -10.89 21.40 -4.44
N TYR A 423 -11.72 20.77 -5.27
CA TYR A 423 -11.31 20.25 -6.57
C TYR A 423 -10.87 21.35 -7.54
N GLU A 424 -11.56 22.49 -7.55
CA GLU A 424 -11.19 23.62 -8.42
C GLU A 424 -9.81 24.15 -8.07
N LYS A 425 -9.50 24.38 -6.80
CA LYS A 425 -8.18 24.79 -6.34
C LYS A 425 -7.10 23.74 -6.68
N SER A 426 -7.43 22.46 -6.54
CA SER A 426 -6.53 21.36 -6.93
C SER A 426 -6.26 21.37 -8.44
N ARG A 427 -7.31 21.53 -9.25
CA ARG A 427 -7.23 21.58 -10.72
C ARG A 427 -6.34 22.73 -11.19
N GLU A 428 -6.53 23.96 -10.62
CA GLU A 428 -5.72 25.14 -10.96
C GLU A 428 -4.22 24.90 -10.68
N LEU A 429 -3.88 24.29 -9.55
CA LEU A 429 -2.48 24.00 -9.22
C LEU A 429 -1.85 22.97 -10.17
N TYR A 430 -2.58 21.94 -10.59
CA TYR A 430 -2.09 20.98 -11.58
C TYR A 430 -1.96 21.63 -12.97
N GLU A 431 -2.90 22.49 -13.35
CA GLU A 431 -2.86 23.22 -14.63
C GLU A 431 -1.65 24.15 -14.72
N GLN A 432 -1.35 24.93 -13.66
CA GLN A 432 -0.16 25.79 -13.58
C GLN A 432 1.15 25.01 -13.78
N ARG A 433 1.14 23.72 -13.48
CA ARG A 433 2.31 22.84 -13.64
C ARG A 433 2.26 21.97 -14.90
N SER A 434 1.25 22.14 -15.73
CA SER A 434 1.00 21.29 -16.90
C SER A 434 0.91 19.80 -16.57
N ASP A 435 0.41 19.46 -15.34
CA ASP A 435 0.18 18.08 -14.91
C ASP A 435 -1.21 17.63 -15.38
N GLU A 436 -1.30 17.33 -16.67
CA GLU A 436 -2.55 16.93 -17.32
C GLU A 436 -3.16 15.65 -16.75
N LEU A 437 -2.33 14.72 -16.30
CA LEU A 437 -2.82 13.45 -15.74
C LEU A 437 -3.59 13.67 -14.44
N ASN A 438 -2.99 14.36 -13.48
CA ASN A 438 -3.64 14.62 -12.21
C ASN A 438 -4.79 15.62 -12.35
N ARG A 439 -4.71 16.58 -13.27
CA ARG A 439 -5.84 17.44 -13.65
C ARG A 439 -7.04 16.62 -14.10
N ALA A 440 -6.82 15.63 -14.98
CA ALA A 440 -7.89 14.76 -15.47
C ALA A 440 -8.51 13.90 -14.37
N HIS A 441 -7.71 13.41 -13.40
CA HIS A 441 -8.23 12.71 -12.23
C HIS A 441 -9.15 13.59 -11.37
N VAL A 442 -8.78 14.86 -11.16
CA VAL A 442 -9.63 15.82 -10.44
C VAL A 442 -10.94 16.08 -11.19
N LEU A 443 -10.91 16.17 -12.52
CA LEU A 443 -12.12 16.32 -13.33
C LEU A 443 -13.09 15.14 -13.18
N LEU A 444 -12.58 13.90 -13.03
CA LEU A 444 -13.45 12.75 -12.72
C LEU A 444 -14.14 12.90 -11.36
N GLY A 445 -13.42 13.40 -10.35
CA GLY A 445 -14.00 13.71 -9.03
C GLY A 445 -15.06 14.81 -9.12
N THR A 446 -14.77 15.89 -9.83
CA THR A 446 -15.72 17.01 -10.09
C THR A 446 -16.97 16.52 -10.79
N GLY A 447 -16.83 15.71 -11.85
CA GLY A 447 -17.95 15.11 -12.55
C GLY A 447 -18.80 14.19 -11.68
N ALA A 448 -18.18 13.45 -10.75
CA ALA A 448 -18.89 12.60 -9.80
C ALA A 448 -19.74 13.44 -8.80
N VAL A 449 -19.24 14.60 -8.37
CA VAL A 449 -20.02 15.53 -7.52
C VAL A 449 -21.23 16.07 -8.27
N TYR A 450 -21.05 16.55 -9.51
CA TYR A 450 -22.16 17.04 -10.33
C TYR A 450 -23.20 15.95 -10.60
N LEU A 451 -22.76 14.71 -10.83
CA LEU A 451 -23.66 13.57 -11.01
C LEU A 451 -24.50 13.33 -9.75
N ALA A 452 -23.89 13.39 -8.56
CA ALA A 452 -24.59 13.24 -7.30
C ALA A 452 -25.60 14.38 -7.05
N GLN A 453 -25.31 15.59 -7.53
CA GLN A 453 -26.24 16.73 -7.54
C GLN A 453 -27.31 16.63 -8.63
N ARG A 454 -27.27 15.58 -9.47
CA ARG A 454 -28.09 15.42 -10.68
C ARG A 454 -27.91 16.54 -11.72
N ASN A 455 -26.80 17.24 -11.68
CA ASN A 455 -26.38 18.19 -12.70
C ASN A 455 -25.68 17.45 -13.85
N TYR A 456 -26.46 16.78 -14.68
CA TYR A 456 -25.96 15.91 -15.74
C TYR A 456 -25.12 16.65 -16.78
N ALA A 457 -25.45 17.92 -17.08
CA ALA A 457 -24.74 18.72 -18.08
C ALA A 457 -23.26 18.93 -17.68
N ASP A 458 -23.01 19.41 -16.48
CA ASP A 458 -21.67 19.68 -15.99
C ASP A 458 -20.91 18.37 -15.65
N ALA A 459 -21.62 17.33 -15.20
CA ALA A 459 -21.04 16.01 -15.02
C ALA A 459 -20.48 15.45 -16.34
N LEU A 460 -21.30 15.44 -17.40
CA LEU A 460 -20.89 14.98 -18.73
C LEU A 460 -19.75 15.82 -19.30
N LYS A 461 -19.78 17.14 -19.14
CA LYS A 461 -18.70 18.04 -19.56
C LYS A 461 -17.39 17.64 -18.88
N SER A 462 -17.37 17.51 -17.56
CA SER A 462 -16.19 17.17 -16.78
C SER A 462 -15.62 15.79 -17.18
N PHE A 463 -16.49 14.80 -17.40
CA PHE A 463 -16.06 13.47 -17.83
C PHE A 463 -15.52 13.47 -19.27
N HIS A 464 -16.08 14.26 -20.19
CA HIS A 464 -15.56 14.40 -21.55
C HIS A 464 -14.20 15.12 -21.59
N GLU A 465 -14.01 16.14 -20.76
CA GLU A 465 -12.71 16.81 -20.63
C GLU A 465 -11.65 15.84 -20.11
N ALA A 466 -11.96 15.06 -19.07
CA ALA A 466 -11.05 14.03 -18.55
C ALA A 466 -10.74 12.96 -19.61
N LEU A 467 -11.75 12.47 -20.32
CA LEU A 467 -11.58 11.50 -21.42
C LEU A 467 -10.62 12.03 -22.48
N THR A 468 -10.78 13.29 -22.88
CA THR A 468 -9.92 13.94 -23.89
C THR A 468 -8.46 13.98 -23.43
N SER A 469 -8.21 14.38 -22.18
CA SER A 469 -6.86 14.39 -21.59
C SER A 469 -6.25 12.99 -21.55
N TYR A 470 -7.02 11.97 -21.11
CA TYR A 470 -6.51 10.59 -21.08
C TYR A 470 -6.23 10.02 -22.47
N MET A 471 -7.04 10.37 -23.47
CA MET A 471 -6.79 9.96 -24.86
C MET A 471 -5.50 10.61 -25.40
N ALA A 472 -5.29 11.90 -25.14
CA ALA A 472 -4.09 12.62 -25.53
C ALA A 472 -2.82 12.05 -24.86
N LEU A 473 -2.94 11.61 -23.60
CA LEU A 473 -1.86 10.98 -22.86
C LEU A 473 -1.67 9.48 -23.16
N GLY A 474 -2.54 8.87 -23.98
CA GLY A 474 -2.48 7.45 -24.30
C GLY A 474 -2.85 6.52 -23.14
N ARG A 475 -3.54 7.02 -22.12
CA ARG A 475 -3.90 6.35 -20.85
C ARG A 475 -5.10 5.42 -21.03
N LYS A 476 -4.91 4.27 -21.66
CA LYS A 476 -6.01 3.35 -22.07
C LYS A 476 -6.89 2.89 -20.91
N ALA A 477 -6.32 2.64 -19.72
CA ALA A 477 -7.07 2.24 -18.53
C ALA A 477 -8.00 3.36 -18.05
N ASP A 478 -7.49 4.59 -18.01
CA ASP A 478 -8.24 5.77 -17.55
C ASP A 478 -9.28 6.19 -18.59
N VAL A 479 -9.01 5.99 -19.88
CA VAL A 479 -10.01 6.12 -20.97
C VAL A 479 -11.19 5.20 -20.71
N ALA A 480 -10.94 3.94 -20.36
CA ALA A 480 -12.01 2.98 -20.09
C ALA A 480 -12.86 3.39 -18.86
N ASP A 481 -12.23 3.91 -17.79
CA ASP A 481 -12.94 4.41 -16.61
C ASP A 481 -13.78 5.63 -16.95
N ALA A 482 -13.22 6.62 -17.65
CA ALA A 482 -13.95 7.83 -18.08
C ALA A 482 -15.17 7.49 -18.97
N LEU A 483 -15.02 6.56 -19.93
CA LEU A 483 -16.13 6.07 -20.74
C LEU A 483 -17.21 5.38 -19.90
N SER A 484 -16.81 4.62 -18.87
CA SER A 484 -17.75 3.96 -17.96
C SER A 484 -18.57 4.97 -17.14
N ARG A 485 -17.93 6.06 -16.70
CA ARG A 485 -18.59 7.16 -15.97
C ARG A 485 -19.55 7.93 -16.86
N LEU A 486 -19.18 8.15 -18.13
CA LEU A 486 -20.09 8.71 -19.13
C LEU A 486 -21.31 7.83 -19.35
N ALA A 487 -21.12 6.50 -19.46
CA ALA A 487 -22.22 5.55 -19.56
C ALA A 487 -23.19 5.66 -18.38
N SER A 488 -22.65 5.72 -17.14
CA SER A 488 -23.45 5.88 -15.93
C SER A 488 -24.21 7.22 -15.93
N ALA A 489 -23.54 8.32 -16.30
CA ALA A 489 -24.16 9.65 -16.35
C ALA A 489 -25.31 9.74 -17.37
N TYR A 490 -25.12 9.21 -18.60
CA TYR A 490 -26.18 9.15 -19.59
C TYR A 490 -27.36 8.28 -19.15
N ARG A 491 -27.09 7.14 -18.48
CA ARG A 491 -28.15 6.29 -17.94
C ARG A 491 -28.95 7.02 -16.87
N GLU A 492 -28.30 7.73 -15.97
CA GLU A 492 -29.01 8.50 -14.91
C GLU A 492 -29.76 9.69 -15.46
N GLN A 493 -29.31 10.28 -16.57
CA GLN A 493 -30.05 11.27 -17.33
C GLN A 493 -31.27 10.67 -18.04
N GLY A 494 -31.33 9.33 -18.21
CA GLY A 494 -32.39 8.61 -18.93
C GLY A 494 -32.08 8.28 -20.39
N ASP A 495 -30.94 8.73 -20.92
CA ASP A 495 -30.49 8.39 -22.29
C ASP A 495 -29.83 7.00 -22.31
N ASN A 496 -30.66 5.97 -22.21
CA ASN A 496 -30.20 4.58 -22.22
C ASN A 496 -29.55 4.17 -23.54
N GLY A 497 -29.83 4.87 -24.64
CA GLY A 497 -29.20 4.62 -25.93
C GLY A 497 -27.73 4.99 -25.92
N LYS A 498 -27.40 6.22 -25.54
CA LYS A 498 -26.00 6.66 -25.38
C LYS A 498 -25.31 5.92 -24.27
N ALA A 499 -25.99 5.66 -23.15
CA ALA A 499 -25.42 4.87 -22.07
C ALA A 499 -24.92 3.51 -22.53
N LEU A 500 -25.70 2.82 -23.38
CA LEU A 500 -25.30 1.54 -23.94
C LEU A 500 -24.09 1.68 -24.88
N GLU A 501 -24.06 2.69 -25.74
CA GLU A 501 -22.94 2.97 -26.63
C GLU A 501 -21.63 3.20 -25.85
N PHE A 502 -21.65 4.12 -24.87
CA PHE A 502 -20.48 4.42 -24.04
C PHE A 502 -20.03 3.21 -23.21
N ALA A 503 -20.97 2.41 -22.68
CA ALA A 503 -20.67 1.21 -21.94
C ALA A 503 -20.01 0.12 -22.79
N GLN A 504 -20.42 -0.02 -24.07
CA GLN A 504 -19.78 -0.93 -25.01
C GLN A 504 -18.36 -0.49 -25.34
N ASN A 505 -18.16 0.80 -25.64
CA ASN A 505 -16.85 1.39 -25.87
C ASN A 505 -15.93 1.24 -24.65
N ALA A 506 -16.47 1.48 -23.45
CA ALA A 506 -15.75 1.24 -22.19
C ALA A 506 -15.35 -0.22 -22.01
N THR A 507 -16.26 -1.16 -22.33
CA THR A 507 -15.99 -2.59 -22.24
C THR A 507 -14.84 -3.00 -23.17
N GLN A 508 -14.82 -2.49 -24.39
CA GLN A 508 -13.75 -2.78 -25.34
C GLN A 508 -12.43 -2.17 -24.88
N ALA A 509 -12.43 -0.88 -24.52
CA ALA A 509 -11.24 -0.19 -24.01
C ALA A 509 -10.66 -0.87 -22.76
N ALA A 510 -11.51 -1.32 -21.83
CA ALA A 510 -11.10 -2.03 -20.62
C ALA A 510 -10.50 -3.42 -20.92
N LYS A 511 -11.03 -4.14 -21.91
CA LYS A 511 -10.45 -5.41 -22.39
C LYS A 511 -9.08 -5.18 -23.03
N ASP A 512 -8.95 -4.16 -23.88
CA ASP A 512 -7.69 -3.83 -24.58
C ASP A 512 -6.60 -3.35 -23.61
N ALA A 513 -7.03 -2.73 -22.51
CA ALA A 513 -6.15 -2.31 -21.40
C ALA A 513 -5.96 -3.39 -20.32
N GLU A 514 -6.68 -4.53 -20.40
CA GLU A 514 -6.70 -5.63 -19.41
C GLU A 514 -7.14 -5.21 -18.00
N VAL A 515 -7.94 -4.15 -17.87
CA VAL A 515 -8.51 -3.66 -16.61
C VAL A 515 -9.87 -4.31 -16.33
N PHE A 516 -9.83 -5.53 -15.82
CA PHE A 516 -11.04 -6.38 -15.69
C PHE A 516 -12.09 -5.82 -14.73
N ALA A 517 -11.70 -5.06 -13.70
CA ALA A 517 -12.65 -4.41 -12.80
C ALA A 517 -13.50 -3.38 -13.56
N VAL A 518 -12.88 -2.55 -14.39
CA VAL A 518 -13.56 -1.59 -15.26
C VAL A 518 -14.40 -2.32 -16.31
N ALA A 519 -13.90 -3.43 -16.89
CA ALA A 519 -14.67 -4.23 -17.83
C ALA A 519 -15.94 -4.82 -17.21
N SER A 520 -15.87 -5.31 -15.96
CA SER A 520 -17.04 -5.80 -15.23
C SER A 520 -18.03 -4.69 -14.96
N TYR A 521 -17.55 -3.51 -14.55
CA TYR A 521 -18.41 -2.35 -14.32
C TYR A 521 -19.07 -1.85 -15.61
N ALA A 522 -18.30 -1.71 -16.70
CA ALA A 522 -18.82 -1.32 -18.01
C ALA A 522 -19.88 -2.29 -18.54
N LEU A 523 -19.65 -3.60 -18.42
CA LEU A 523 -20.63 -4.63 -18.77
C LEU A 523 -21.90 -4.52 -17.91
N THR A 524 -21.76 -4.14 -16.65
CA THR A 524 -22.90 -3.92 -15.77
C THR A 524 -23.71 -2.70 -16.21
N GLU A 525 -23.06 -1.60 -16.54
CA GLU A 525 -23.73 -0.40 -17.07
C GLU A 525 -24.40 -0.68 -18.42
N ALA A 526 -23.78 -1.49 -19.30
CA ALA A 526 -24.42 -1.95 -20.53
C ALA A 526 -25.71 -2.74 -20.25
N GLY A 527 -25.67 -3.67 -19.29
CA GLY A 527 -26.85 -4.42 -18.87
C GLY A 527 -27.93 -3.54 -18.26
N ARG A 528 -27.57 -2.56 -17.43
CA ARG A 528 -28.50 -1.58 -16.83
C ARG A 528 -29.14 -0.70 -17.90
N ALA A 529 -28.39 -0.24 -18.89
CA ALA A 529 -28.90 0.49 -20.05
C ALA A 529 -29.86 -0.35 -20.90
N GLN A 530 -29.50 -1.62 -21.19
CA GLN A 530 -30.36 -2.57 -21.90
C GLN A 530 -31.67 -2.84 -21.15
N ARG A 531 -31.62 -2.96 -19.81
CA ARG A 531 -32.81 -3.07 -18.96
C ARG A 531 -33.70 -1.83 -19.09
N GLY A 532 -33.10 -0.62 -19.08
CA GLY A 532 -33.82 0.63 -19.30
C GLY A 532 -34.47 0.75 -20.68
N LEU A 533 -33.90 0.10 -21.70
CA LEU A 533 -34.45 -0.04 -23.05
C LEU A 533 -35.53 -1.15 -23.16
N GLY A 534 -35.85 -1.85 -22.07
CA GLY A 534 -36.77 -3.00 -22.07
C GLY A 534 -36.19 -4.31 -22.59
N ARG A 535 -34.86 -4.35 -22.91
CA ARG A 535 -34.17 -5.52 -23.48
C ARG A 535 -33.65 -6.45 -22.37
N LYS A 536 -34.57 -6.98 -21.54
CA LYS A 536 -34.23 -7.70 -20.29
C LYS A 536 -33.37 -8.94 -20.51
N SER A 537 -33.59 -9.71 -21.60
CA SER A 537 -32.76 -10.89 -21.90
C SER A 537 -31.32 -10.55 -22.25
N GLU A 538 -31.11 -9.45 -23.02
CA GLU A 538 -29.77 -8.93 -23.34
C GLU A 538 -29.08 -8.42 -22.08
N ALA A 539 -29.82 -7.76 -21.20
CA ALA A 539 -29.33 -7.27 -19.92
C ALA A 539 -28.79 -8.41 -19.04
N LEU A 540 -29.57 -9.51 -18.93
CA LEU A 540 -29.11 -10.71 -18.18
C LEU A 540 -27.84 -11.32 -18.76
N ASN A 541 -27.68 -11.32 -20.08
CA ASN A 541 -26.46 -11.78 -20.72
C ASN A 541 -25.26 -10.87 -20.38
N SER A 542 -25.44 -9.55 -20.43
CA SER A 542 -24.40 -8.59 -20.06
C SER A 542 -24.01 -8.72 -18.59
N PHE A 543 -24.97 -8.89 -17.68
CA PHE A 543 -24.70 -9.16 -16.26
C PHE A 543 -23.98 -10.50 -16.06
N ALA A 544 -24.35 -11.53 -16.79
CA ALA A 544 -23.67 -12.84 -16.72
C ALA A 544 -22.18 -12.73 -17.13
N GLN A 545 -21.90 -11.98 -18.19
CA GLN A 545 -20.52 -11.68 -18.62
C GLN A 545 -19.78 -10.86 -17.55
N ALA A 546 -20.41 -9.84 -16.97
CA ALA A 546 -19.84 -9.03 -15.88
C ALA A 546 -19.49 -9.91 -14.67
N ILE A 547 -20.39 -10.80 -14.26
CA ILE A 547 -20.19 -11.77 -13.18
C ILE A 547 -19.03 -12.73 -13.50
N GLN A 548 -18.94 -13.21 -14.75
CA GLN A 548 -17.83 -14.08 -15.15
C GLN A 548 -16.50 -13.36 -15.06
N VAL A 549 -16.42 -12.12 -15.54
CA VAL A 549 -15.24 -11.27 -15.41
C VAL A 549 -14.92 -11.04 -13.93
N GLN A 550 -15.92 -10.70 -13.11
CA GLN A 550 -15.74 -10.43 -11.68
C GLN A 550 -15.22 -11.67 -10.92
N ARG A 551 -15.64 -12.86 -11.26
CA ARG A 551 -15.13 -14.12 -10.69
C ARG A 551 -13.68 -14.39 -11.06
N SER A 552 -13.23 -13.93 -12.23
CA SER A 552 -11.83 -14.08 -12.65
C SER A 552 -10.91 -13.07 -11.98
N ILE A 553 -11.46 -11.97 -11.45
CA ILE A 553 -10.69 -10.95 -10.73
C ILE A 553 -10.41 -11.48 -9.32
N ARG A 554 -9.14 -11.51 -8.91
CA ARG A 554 -8.82 -11.51 -7.49
C ARG A 554 -9.22 -10.13 -6.96
N PRO A 555 -9.87 -10.03 -5.79
CA PRO A 555 -10.05 -8.74 -5.16
C PRO A 555 -8.67 -8.11 -4.93
N GLU A 556 -8.29 -7.21 -5.81
CA GLU A 556 -7.04 -6.48 -5.71
C GLU A 556 -7.35 -5.24 -4.90
N THR A 557 -6.95 -5.25 -3.66
CA THR A 557 -6.91 -4.04 -2.87
C THR A 557 -5.71 -3.22 -3.31
N GLY A 558 -5.91 -2.33 -4.28
CA GLY A 558 -5.00 -1.20 -4.50
C GLY A 558 -5.16 -0.22 -3.34
N PRO A 559 -4.25 0.76 -3.18
CA PRO A 559 -4.41 1.84 -2.21
C PRO A 559 -5.74 2.61 -2.38
N ASP A 560 -6.38 2.50 -3.53
CA ASP A 560 -7.65 3.15 -3.90
C ASP A 560 -8.88 2.23 -3.77
N GLY A 561 -8.74 1.11 -3.07
CA GLY A 561 -9.69 -0.03 -3.06
C GLY A 561 -11.08 0.19 -2.46
N ILE A 562 -11.48 1.43 -2.11
CA ILE A 562 -12.82 1.71 -1.59
C ILE A 562 -13.87 1.70 -2.71
N GLU A 563 -13.52 2.13 -3.91
CA GLU A 563 -14.46 2.18 -5.04
C GLU A 563 -14.74 0.80 -5.66
N THR A 564 -13.75 -0.09 -5.64
CA THR A 564 -13.90 -1.46 -6.19
C THR A 564 -14.85 -2.35 -5.38
N ALA A 565 -15.02 -2.11 -4.09
CA ALA A 565 -15.90 -2.92 -3.24
C ALA A 565 -17.40 -2.74 -3.54
N ARG A 566 -17.84 -1.52 -3.91
CA ARG A 566 -19.23 -1.29 -4.34
C ARG A 566 -19.52 -1.89 -5.70
N SER A 567 -18.55 -1.98 -6.58
CA SER A 567 -18.74 -2.49 -7.94
C SER A 567 -18.82 -4.02 -8.00
N GLY A 568 -18.21 -4.74 -7.06
CA GLY A 568 -18.10 -6.20 -7.11
C GLY A 568 -19.42 -6.96 -6.99
N THR A 569 -20.37 -6.46 -6.20
CA THR A 569 -21.70 -7.07 -6.04
C THR A 569 -22.75 -6.52 -7.02
N LEU A 570 -22.49 -5.38 -7.64
CA LEU A 570 -23.43 -4.67 -8.50
C LEU A 570 -23.99 -5.53 -9.65
N PRO A 571 -23.19 -6.31 -10.41
CA PRO A 571 -23.73 -7.12 -11.50
C PRO A 571 -24.68 -8.21 -11.01
N TYR A 572 -24.47 -8.78 -9.82
CA TYR A 572 -25.33 -9.78 -9.21
C TYR A 572 -26.68 -9.16 -8.78
N LEU A 573 -26.64 -7.99 -8.14
CA LEU A 573 -27.84 -7.27 -7.71
C LEU A 573 -28.66 -6.79 -8.92
N SER A 574 -28.02 -6.28 -9.97
CA SER A 574 -28.70 -5.87 -11.20
C SER A 574 -29.33 -7.05 -11.93
N ALA A 575 -28.66 -8.21 -11.96
CA ALA A 575 -29.24 -9.44 -12.50
C ALA A 575 -30.42 -9.94 -11.65
N MET A 576 -30.32 -9.90 -10.32
CA MET A 576 -31.39 -10.24 -9.39
C MET A 576 -32.65 -9.41 -9.63
N GLU A 577 -32.51 -8.07 -9.70
CA GLU A 577 -33.63 -7.17 -9.97
C GLU A 577 -34.30 -7.46 -11.32
N THR A 578 -33.52 -7.72 -12.34
CA THR A 578 -34.04 -8.05 -13.68
C THR A 578 -34.79 -9.37 -13.69
N LEU A 579 -34.32 -10.38 -12.93
CA LEU A 579 -35.00 -11.66 -12.76
C LEU A 579 -36.33 -11.54 -12.01
N ILE A 580 -36.39 -10.66 -11.00
CA ILE A 580 -37.66 -10.35 -10.31
C ILE A 580 -38.64 -9.70 -11.27
N GLU A 581 -38.22 -8.76 -12.10
CA GLU A 581 -39.07 -8.15 -13.14
C GLU A 581 -39.56 -9.17 -14.21
N LEU A 582 -38.90 -10.31 -14.32
CA LEU A 582 -39.28 -11.43 -15.19
C LEU A 582 -40.07 -12.51 -14.47
N ASP A 583 -40.46 -12.29 -13.22
CA ASP A 583 -41.16 -13.26 -12.35
C ASP A 583 -40.40 -14.58 -12.16
N GLN A 584 -39.05 -14.48 -11.96
CA GLN A 584 -38.16 -15.60 -11.74
C GLN A 584 -37.52 -15.54 -10.33
N PRO A 585 -38.31 -15.73 -9.25
CA PRO A 585 -37.83 -15.52 -7.87
C PRO A 585 -36.78 -16.53 -7.42
N ARG A 586 -36.79 -17.74 -7.97
CA ARG A 586 -35.81 -18.79 -7.62
C ARG A 586 -34.42 -18.43 -8.12
N GLU A 587 -34.32 -18.00 -9.37
CA GLU A 587 -33.09 -17.56 -10.01
C GLU A 587 -32.58 -16.26 -9.39
N ALA A 588 -33.49 -15.36 -9.05
CA ALA A 588 -33.20 -14.12 -8.35
C ALA A 588 -32.55 -14.37 -6.98
N LEU A 589 -33.06 -15.33 -6.19
CA LEU A 589 -32.48 -15.74 -4.92
C LEU A 589 -31.05 -16.27 -5.08
N VAL A 590 -30.81 -17.05 -6.13
CA VAL A 590 -29.43 -17.54 -6.43
C VAL A 590 -28.49 -16.36 -6.66
N ARG A 591 -28.91 -15.34 -7.42
CA ARG A 591 -28.08 -14.15 -7.65
C ARG A 591 -27.86 -13.34 -6.37
N ALA A 592 -28.87 -13.23 -5.53
CA ALA A 592 -28.76 -12.58 -4.22
C ALA A 592 -27.75 -13.32 -3.31
N ASP A 593 -27.76 -14.65 -3.29
CA ASP A 593 -26.80 -15.45 -2.50
C ASP A 593 -25.38 -15.36 -3.06
N GLU A 594 -25.24 -15.35 -4.38
CA GLU A 594 -23.94 -15.12 -5.04
C GLU A 594 -23.35 -13.75 -4.72
N ALA A 595 -24.18 -12.70 -4.64
CA ALA A 595 -23.74 -11.38 -4.21
C ALA A 595 -23.16 -11.41 -2.78
N LYS A 596 -23.80 -12.15 -1.86
CA LYS A 596 -23.30 -12.33 -0.49
C LYS A 596 -21.98 -13.12 -0.46
N SER A 597 -21.88 -14.16 -1.28
CA SER A 597 -20.65 -14.93 -1.41
C SER A 597 -19.50 -14.11 -2.00
N GLN A 598 -19.81 -13.21 -2.95
CA GLN A 598 -18.85 -12.27 -3.50
C GLN A 598 -18.38 -11.27 -2.43
N LEU A 599 -19.31 -10.69 -1.66
CA LEU A 599 -19.00 -9.80 -0.55
C LEU A 599 -18.08 -10.49 0.48
N LEU A 600 -18.38 -11.72 0.86
CA LEU A 600 -17.53 -12.52 1.77
C LEU A 600 -16.11 -12.65 1.23
N ARG A 601 -15.95 -12.99 -0.06
CA ARG A 601 -14.65 -13.11 -0.71
C ARG A 601 -13.87 -11.79 -0.68
N GLU A 602 -14.54 -10.67 -0.92
CA GLU A 602 -13.94 -9.34 -0.85
C GLU A 602 -13.50 -8.98 0.56
N LEU A 603 -14.35 -9.22 1.57
CA LEU A 603 -14.04 -8.92 2.97
C LEU A 603 -12.84 -9.72 3.49
N ILE A 604 -12.74 -10.99 3.11
CA ILE A 604 -11.59 -11.84 3.47
C ILE A 604 -10.30 -11.34 2.82
N SER A 605 -10.38 -10.85 1.58
CA SER A 605 -9.19 -10.42 0.84
C SER A 605 -8.76 -8.98 1.13
N ARG A 606 -9.62 -8.18 1.77
CA ARG A 606 -9.23 -6.83 2.22
C ARG A 606 -8.07 -6.92 3.21
N GLY A 607 -7.08 -6.04 3.04
CA GLY A 607 -5.88 -6.02 3.88
C GLY A 607 -4.73 -6.87 3.37
N ASN A 608 -4.79 -7.28 2.09
CA ASN A 608 -3.67 -7.96 1.40
C ASN A 608 -3.09 -9.15 2.18
N PHE A 609 -3.96 -9.88 2.88
CA PHE A 609 -3.62 -11.09 3.57
C PHE A 609 -4.20 -12.30 2.82
N THR A 610 -3.57 -13.46 2.94
CA THR A 610 -4.01 -14.68 2.25
C THR A 610 -4.12 -15.85 3.23
N ILE A 611 -5.29 -16.48 3.30
CA ILE A 611 -5.47 -17.69 4.10
C ILE A 611 -4.62 -18.81 3.49
N SER A 612 -3.68 -19.33 4.26
CA SER A 612 -2.74 -20.37 3.83
C SER A 612 -2.88 -21.69 4.61
N LYS A 613 -3.93 -21.81 5.44
CA LYS A 613 -4.19 -22.99 6.25
C LYS A 613 -4.30 -24.25 5.38
N GLY A 614 -3.42 -25.21 5.62
CA GLY A 614 -3.34 -26.46 4.86
C GLY A 614 -2.31 -26.46 3.74
N MET A 615 -1.68 -25.31 3.43
CA MET A 615 -0.59 -25.24 2.44
C MET A 615 0.75 -25.62 3.07
N SER A 616 1.58 -26.30 2.30
CA SER A 616 2.99 -26.51 2.61
C SER A 616 3.81 -25.21 2.47
N ALA A 617 5.01 -25.14 3.05
CA ALA A 617 5.90 -24.00 2.92
C ALA A 617 6.27 -23.69 1.45
N PRO A 618 6.65 -24.70 0.61
CA PRO A 618 6.92 -24.45 -0.80
C PRO A 618 5.72 -23.93 -1.59
N GLU A 619 4.50 -24.38 -1.27
CA GLU A 619 3.28 -23.87 -1.93
C GLU A 619 3.02 -22.40 -1.59
N ARG A 620 3.28 -21.99 -0.35
CA ARG A 620 3.16 -20.58 0.07
C ARG A 620 4.19 -19.70 -0.64
N GLU A 621 5.42 -20.17 -0.72
CA GLU A 621 6.51 -19.44 -1.39
C GLU A 621 6.24 -19.30 -2.89
N GLU A 622 5.78 -20.37 -3.56
CA GLU A 622 5.43 -20.34 -4.97
C GLU A 622 4.24 -19.40 -5.24
N GLU A 623 3.22 -19.41 -4.36
CA GLU A 623 2.10 -18.45 -4.49
C GLU A 623 2.58 -17.01 -4.40
N LEU A 624 3.42 -16.69 -3.42
CA LEU A 624 3.98 -15.35 -3.24
C LEU A 624 4.81 -14.93 -4.44
N ARG A 625 5.64 -15.83 -4.95
CA ARG A 625 6.48 -15.59 -6.13
C ARG A 625 5.65 -15.27 -7.37
N LEU A 626 4.63 -16.09 -7.67
CA LEU A 626 3.76 -15.93 -8.83
C LEU A 626 2.88 -14.67 -8.71
N ALA A 627 2.31 -14.44 -7.53
CA ALA A 627 1.50 -13.25 -7.26
C ALA A 627 2.35 -11.97 -7.34
N GLY A 628 3.57 -12.00 -6.81
CA GLY A 628 4.50 -10.88 -6.88
C GLY A 628 4.95 -10.56 -8.30
N ALA A 629 5.28 -11.58 -9.10
CA ALA A 629 5.61 -11.41 -10.50
C ALA A 629 4.45 -10.81 -11.31
N LEU A 630 3.22 -11.26 -11.06
CA LEU A 630 2.03 -10.72 -11.69
C LEU A 630 1.79 -9.25 -11.29
N ALA A 631 1.94 -8.91 -10.00
CA ALA A 631 1.79 -7.53 -9.51
C ALA A 631 2.85 -6.60 -10.12
N ALA A 632 4.11 -7.02 -10.15
CA ALA A 632 5.19 -6.25 -10.75
C ALA A 632 4.97 -5.97 -12.24
N LEU A 633 4.60 -7.01 -13.02
CA LEU A 633 4.31 -6.86 -14.45
C LEU A 633 3.11 -5.94 -14.70
N LYS A 634 2.06 -6.02 -13.89
CA LYS A 634 0.94 -5.07 -13.97
C LYS A 634 1.42 -3.64 -13.79
N THR A 635 2.17 -3.35 -12.73
CA THR A 635 2.69 -2.01 -12.49
C THR A 635 3.60 -1.55 -13.63
N GLN A 636 4.41 -2.45 -14.19
CA GLN A 636 5.27 -2.13 -15.32
C GLN A 636 4.47 -1.79 -16.59
N VAL A 637 3.41 -2.57 -16.91
CA VAL A 637 2.53 -2.30 -18.07
C VAL A 637 1.78 -0.99 -17.91
N TYR A 638 1.26 -0.69 -16.71
CA TYR A 638 0.52 0.55 -16.47
C TYR A 638 1.46 1.75 -16.32
N GLY A 639 2.59 1.60 -15.65
CA GLY A 639 3.58 2.66 -15.45
C GLY A 639 4.31 3.03 -16.75
N SER A 640 4.53 2.09 -17.66
CA SER A 640 5.14 2.38 -18.96
C SER A 640 4.25 3.27 -19.88
N GLN A 641 2.97 3.45 -19.53
CA GLN A 641 2.07 4.40 -20.19
C GLN A 641 2.31 5.85 -19.75
N ASP A 642 3.04 6.07 -18.66
CA ASP A 642 3.39 7.42 -18.15
C ASP A 642 4.61 8.04 -18.86
N SER A 643 5.41 7.25 -19.56
CA SER A 643 6.57 7.75 -20.29
C SER A 643 6.20 8.00 -21.74
N ASN A 644 6.52 9.19 -22.26
CA ASN A 644 6.41 9.58 -23.68
C ASN A 644 7.29 8.73 -24.62
N VAL A 645 7.69 7.55 -24.21
CA VAL A 645 8.47 6.60 -25.02
C VAL A 645 7.53 6.00 -26.03
N LYS A 646 7.76 6.32 -27.31
CA LYS A 646 7.08 5.75 -28.47
C LYS A 646 6.88 4.25 -28.25
N GLN A 647 5.61 3.80 -28.30
CA GLN A 647 5.21 2.39 -28.24
C GLN A 647 5.96 1.61 -29.32
N THR A 648 7.05 1.00 -28.95
CA THR A 648 7.83 0.07 -29.75
C THR A 648 7.57 -1.36 -29.29
N SER A 649 8.15 -2.34 -29.95
CA SER A 649 8.07 -3.79 -29.70
C SER A 649 8.05 -4.23 -28.21
N THR A 650 8.60 -3.44 -27.31
CA THR A 650 8.66 -3.66 -25.86
C THR A 650 7.27 -3.72 -25.20
N SER A 651 6.28 -2.94 -25.67
CA SER A 651 4.94 -2.93 -25.07
C SER A 651 4.17 -4.23 -25.34
N ASN A 652 4.35 -4.84 -26.52
CA ASN A 652 3.72 -6.12 -26.86
C ASN A 652 4.37 -7.29 -26.09
N ASP A 653 5.69 -7.24 -25.86
CA ASP A 653 6.40 -8.21 -25.05
C ASP A 653 5.92 -8.18 -23.59
N LEU A 654 5.78 -6.99 -23.01
CA LEU A 654 5.27 -6.83 -21.64
C LEU A 654 3.85 -7.36 -21.48
N LYS A 655 2.96 -7.14 -22.43
CA LYS A 655 1.60 -7.70 -22.41
C LYS A 655 1.62 -9.22 -22.53
N THR A 656 2.47 -9.76 -23.41
CA THR A 656 2.64 -11.21 -23.53
C THR A 656 3.15 -11.83 -22.23
N ARG A 657 4.13 -11.21 -21.59
CA ARG A 657 4.66 -11.62 -20.28
C ARG A 657 3.60 -11.53 -19.18
N LEU A 658 2.80 -10.45 -19.15
CA LEU A 658 1.70 -10.28 -18.20
C LEU A 658 0.64 -11.38 -18.36
N SER A 659 0.23 -11.67 -19.60
CA SER A 659 -0.71 -12.73 -19.92
C SER A 659 -0.17 -14.11 -19.50
N ALA A 660 1.10 -14.39 -19.76
CA ALA A 660 1.76 -15.62 -19.35
C ALA A 660 1.85 -15.74 -17.82
N ALA A 661 2.20 -14.67 -17.12
CA ALA A 661 2.26 -14.67 -15.65
C ALA A 661 0.87 -14.90 -15.03
N ARG A 662 -0.18 -14.32 -15.60
CA ARG A 662 -1.57 -14.57 -15.20
C ARG A 662 -1.95 -16.03 -15.39
N ALA A 663 -1.70 -16.58 -16.57
CA ALA A 663 -1.99 -17.99 -16.85
C ALA A 663 -1.24 -18.94 -15.91
N ALA A 664 0.03 -18.65 -15.61
CA ALA A 664 0.83 -19.41 -14.67
C ALA A 664 0.26 -19.38 -13.23
N TYR A 665 -0.15 -18.20 -12.76
CA TYR A 665 -0.78 -18.07 -11.45
C TYR A 665 -2.13 -18.76 -11.36
N GLU A 666 -2.97 -18.66 -12.39
CA GLU A 666 -4.26 -19.35 -12.46
C GLU A 666 -4.10 -20.88 -12.51
N ALA A 667 -3.15 -21.37 -13.29
CA ALA A 667 -2.82 -22.78 -13.36
C ALA A 667 -2.31 -23.30 -11.99
N PHE A 668 -1.50 -22.53 -11.28
CA PHE A 668 -1.07 -22.83 -9.91
C PHE A 668 -2.27 -22.91 -8.97
N ARG A 669 -3.15 -21.91 -8.95
CA ARG A 669 -4.37 -21.90 -8.12
C ARG A 669 -5.26 -23.11 -8.38
N LYS A 670 -5.46 -23.44 -9.64
CA LYS A 670 -6.28 -24.62 -10.02
C LYS A 670 -5.68 -25.91 -9.44
N ARG A 671 -4.37 -26.10 -9.58
CA ARG A 671 -3.67 -27.26 -8.97
C ARG A 671 -3.77 -27.24 -7.44
N LEU A 672 -3.57 -26.07 -6.83
CA LEU A 672 -3.63 -25.89 -5.38
C LEU A 672 -5.03 -26.25 -4.83
N TYR A 673 -6.09 -25.75 -5.45
CA TYR A 673 -7.46 -26.04 -5.03
C TYR A 673 -7.92 -27.47 -5.34
N THR A 674 -7.37 -28.10 -6.38
CA THR A 674 -7.59 -29.53 -6.62
C THR A 674 -6.94 -30.36 -5.52
N ARG A 675 -5.76 -30.01 -5.05
CA ARG A 675 -5.06 -30.69 -3.95
C ARG A 675 -5.67 -30.39 -2.58
N HIS A 676 -6.10 -29.15 -2.38
CA HIS A 676 -6.63 -28.64 -1.12
C HIS A 676 -8.04 -28.01 -1.31
N PRO A 677 -9.09 -28.79 -1.57
CA PRO A 677 -10.43 -28.24 -1.83
C PRO A 677 -10.96 -27.36 -0.69
N GLN A 678 -10.60 -27.70 0.55
CA GLN A 678 -10.99 -26.93 1.72
C GLN A 678 -10.38 -25.53 1.74
N LEU A 679 -9.21 -25.34 1.13
CA LEU A 679 -8.56 -24.03 1.04
C LEU A 679 -9.36 -23.06 0.17
N ALA A 680 -9.95 -23.53 -0.93
CA ALA A 680 -10.84 -22.71 -1.75
C ALA A 680 -12.03 -22.19 -0.92
N ILE A 681 -12.69 -23.09 -0.17
CA ILE A 681 -13.78 -22.72 0.72
C ILE A 681 -13.31 -21.74 1.78
N ASN A 682 -12.18 -21.99 2.45
CA ASN A 682 -11.62 -21.11 3.46
C ASN A 682 -11.39 -19.69 2.93
N ARG A 683 -11.03 -19.54 1.66
CA ARG A 683 -10.83 -18.27 0.94
C ARG A 683 -12.13 -17.66 0.39
N GLY A 684 -13.30 -18.20 0.76
CA GLY A 684 -14.60 -17.69 0.32
C GLY A 684 -14.97 -18.07 -1.14
N GLU A 685 -14.22 -18.96 -1.77
CA GLU A 685 -14.53 -19.49 -3.11
C GLU A 685 -15.68 -20.51 -3.00
N LEU A 686 -16.89 -20.00 -2.82
CA LEU A 686 -18.07 -20.83 -2.65
C LEU A 686 -18.67 -21.19 -4.01
N ALA A 687 -19.05 -22.46 -4.17
CA ALA A 687 -19.80 -22.87 -5.36
C ALA A 687 -21.19 -22.23 -5.38
N ALA A 688 -21.69 -21.89 -6.56
CA ALA A 688 -23.04 -21.37 -6.73
C ALA A 688 -24.08 -22.26 -6.07
N LEU A 689 -25.09 -21.66 -5.48
CA LEU A 689 -26.17 -22.32 -4.78
C LEU A 689 -27.15 -22.94 -5.80
N SER A 690 -27.48 -24.22 -5.65
CA SER A 690 -28.70 -24.77 -6.20
C SER A 690 -29.84 -24.65 -5.20
N ILE A 691 -31.00 -24.23 -5.63
CA ILE A 691 -32.16 -24.06 -4.72
C ILE A 691 -32.46 -25.36 -3.97
N GLU A 692 -32.31 -26.50 -4.61
CA GLU A 692 -32.56 -27.83 -3.99
C GLU A 692 -31.58 -28.15 -2.84
N GLU A 693 -30.39 -27.52 -2.84
CA GLU A 693 -29.44 -27.65 -1.72
C GLU A 693 -29.95 -26.98 -0.44
N LEU A 694 -31.03 -26.17 -0.52
CA LEU A 694 -31.65 -25.57 0.67
C LEU A 694 -32.61 -26.57 1.37
N ARG A 695 -32.97 -27.65 0.71
CA ARG A 695 -33.88 -28.65 1.25
C ARG A 695 -33.55 -29.12 2.67
N PRO A 696 -32.29 -29.39 3.00
CA PRO A 696 -31.92 -29.85 4.35
C PRO A 696 -32.10 -28.78 5.46
N PHE A 697 -32.33 -27.53 5.11
CA PHE A 697 -32.47 -26.42 6.04
C PHE A 697 -33.90 -25.97 6.26
N VAL A 698 -34.83 -26.43 5.38
CA VAL A 698 -36.23 -25.97 5.36
C VAL A 698 -37.15 -27.18 5.61
N ASN A 699 -38.11 -27.01 6.48
CA ASN A 699 -39.18 -28.00 6.76
C ASN A 699 -40.47 -27.28 7.19
N SER A 700 -41.49 -27.98 7.65
CA SER A 700 -42.74 -27.39 8.10
C SER A 700 -42.54 -26.33 9.19
N ASN A 701 -41.54 -26.49 10.04
CA ASN A 701 -41.27 -25.63 11.19
C ASN A 701 -40.10 -24.63 10.99
N THR A 702 -39.45 -24.65 9.81
CA THR A 702 -38.28 -23.78 9.54
C THR A 702 -38.45 -23.02 8.24
N ALA A 703 -38.24 -21.73 8.25
CA ALA A 703 -38.13 -20.87 7.07
C ALA A 703 -36.74 -20.21 6.97
N LEU A 704 -36.34 -19.89 5.72
CA LEU A 704 -35.14 -19.11 5.45
C LEU A 704 -35.54 -17.74 4.92
N LEU A 705 -34.91 -16.71 5.45
CA LEU A 705 -35.13 -15.32 5.07
C LEU A 705 -33.80 -14.75 4.56
N GLN A 706 -33.79 -14.19 3.36
CA GLN A 706 -32.63 -13.49 2.86
C GLN A 706 -33.01 -12.09 2.40
N TYR A 707 -32.34 -11.11 2.95
CA TYR A 707 -32.46 -9.72 2.53
C TYR A 707 -31.43 -9.38 1.46
N ALA A 708 -31.83 -8.51 0.53
CA ALA A 708 -30.97 -7.84 -0.40
C ALA A 708 -31.31 -6.37 -0.42
N VAL A 709 -30.35 -5.52 -0.09
CA VAL A 709 -30.50 -4.06 -0.02
C VAL A 709 -29.83 -3.43 -1.23
N SER A 710 -30.63 -2.85 -2.12
CA SER A 710 -30.16 -2.00 -3.21
C SER A 710 -30.23 -0.52 -2.80
N ASP A 711 -29.86 0.38 -3.70
CA ASP A 711 -29.89 1.82 -3.41
C ASP A 711 -31.33 2.32 -3.11
N ASP A 712 -32.33 1.77 -3.81
CA ASP A 712 -33.71 2.24 -3.77
C ASP A 712 -34.68 1.29 -3.06
N LYS A 713 -34.30 0.02 -2.81
CA LYS A 713 -35.23 -1.01 -2.37
C LYS A 713 -34.56 -2.01 -1.41
N VAL A 714 -35.38 -2.49 -0.49
CA VAL A 714 -35.06 -3.68 0.30
C VAL A 714 -35.92 -4.82 -0.20
N LEU A 715 -35.32 -5.91 -0.57
CA LEU A 715 -35.97 -7.13 -1.02
C LEU A 715 -35.83 -8.21 0.04
N LEU A 716 -36.96 -8.85 0.37
CA LEU A 716 -36.99 -10.01 1.29
C LEU A 716 -37.40 -11.26 0.51
N PHE A 717 -36.45 -12.20 0.43
CA PHE A 717 -36.73 -13.56 -0.05
C PHE A 717 -37.10 -14.46 1.11
N VAL A 718 -38.22 -15.17 0.97
CA VAL A 718 -38.68 -16.16 1.95
C VAL A 718 -38.76 -17.51 1.30
N VAL A 719 -38.01 -18.49 1.87
CA VAL A 719 -37.99 -19.86 1.40
C VAL A 719 -38.71 -20.74 2.42
N THR A 720 -39.77 -21.39 1.94
CA THR A 720 -40.58 -22.36 2.74
C THR A 720 -40.79 -23.67 1.99
N VAL A 721 -41.48 -24.58 2.60
CA VAL A 721 -41.90 -25.85 2.00
C VAL A 721 -43.41 -25.87 1.86
N ILE A 722 -43.92 -26.11 0.66
CA ILE A 722 -45.31 -26.39 0.38
C ILE A 722 -45.40 -27.80 -0.20
N GLY A 723 -46.01 -28.71 0.56
CA GLY A 723 -45.98 -30.14 0.21
C GLY A 723 -44.56 -30.69 0.14
N SER A 724 -44.17 -31.19 -1.03
CA SER A 724 -42.83 -31.70 -1.26
C SER A 724 -41.89 -30.71 -1.95
N ARG A 725 -42.32 -29.50 -2.27
CA ARG A 725 -41.55 -28.52 -3.06
C ARG A 725 -41.08 -27.35 -2.22
N LEU A 726 -39.91 -26.80 -2.56
CA LEU A 726 -39.46 -25.52 -2.05
C LEU A 726 -40.22 -24.39 -2.76
N ASP A 727 -40.81 -23.49 -1.95
CA ASP A 727 -41.47 -22.30 -2.39
C ASP A 727 -40.56 -21.10 -2.09
N VAL A 728 -40.40 -20.20 -3.05
CA VAL A 728 -39.60 -18.96 -2.92
C VAL A 728 -40.48 -17.77 -3.24
N LYS A 729 -40.75 -16.94 -2.25
CA LYS A 729 -41.46 -15.68 -2.42
C LYS A 729 -40.55 -14.49 -2.22
N VAL A 730 -40.82 -13.42 -2.94
CA VAL A 730 -40.08 -12.15 -2.85
C VAL A 730 -41.05 -11.05 -2.47
N TYR A 731 -40.66 -10.25 -1.49
CA TYR A 731 -41.36 -9.05 -1.03
C TYR A 731 -40.48 -7.83 -1.29
N ALA A 732 -40.98 -6.86 -2.05
CA ALA A 732 -40.37 -5.55 -2.15
C ALA A 732 -40.83 -4.71 -0.95
N LEU A 733 -39.91 -4.40 -0.06
CA LEU A 733 -40.17 -3.57 1.11
C LEU A 733 -39.98 -2.10 0.72
N ASN A 734 -41.01 -1.31 0.77
CA ASN A 734 -40.96 0.12 0.42
C ASN A 734 -40.37 0.96 1.57
N THR A 735 -39.24 0.55 2.10
CA THR A 735 -38.62 1.23 3.24
C THR A 735 -37.25 1.74 2.82
N PRO A 736 -37.03 3.06 2.82
CA PRO A 736 -35.73 3.65 2.51
C PRO A 736 -34.68 3.21 3.51
N ARG A 737 -33.46 3.00 3.03
CA ARG A 737 -32.29 2.61 3.87
C ARG A 737 -32.06 3.57 5.04
N VAL A 738 -32.36 4.87 4.85
CA VAL A 738 -32.20 5.92 5.88
C VAL A 738 -33.17 5.71 7.04
N GLU A 739 -34.41 5.37 6.75
CA GLU A 739 -35.44 5.10 7.79
C GLU A 739 -35.07 3.88 8.64
N ILE A 740 -34.59 2.81 8.00
CA ILE A 740 -34.11 1.63 8.73
C ILE A 740 -32.96 2.01 9.68
N ALA A 741 -32.01 2.83 9.22
CA ALA A 741 -30.88 3.26 10.04
C ALA A 741 -31.32 4.14 11.21
N GLN A 742 -32.34 4.98 11.01
CA GLN A 742 -32.94 5.80 12.07
C GLN A 742 -33.63 4.93 13.13
N GLU A 743 -34.46 3.97 12.72
CA GLU A 743 -35.16 3.08 13.65
C GLU A 743 -34.18 2.19 14.43
N ILE A 744 -33.11 1.72 13.79
CA ILE A 744 -32.03 0.99 14.50
C ILE A 744 -31.35 1.91 15.54
N SER A 745 -31.12 3.18 15.21
CA SER A 745 -30.56 4.16 16.14
C SER A 745 -31.48 4.42 17.32
N SER A 746 -32.80 4.58 17.08
CA SER A 746 -33.82 4.74 18.10
C SER A 746 -33.87 3.53 19.03
N LEU A 747 -33.82 2.32 18.46
CA LEU A 747 -33.80 1.08 19.22
C LEU A 747 -32.58 0.98 20.14
N ARG A 748 -31.40 1.42 19.67
CA ARG A 748 -30.18 1.43 20.49
C ARG A 748 -30.23 2.39 21.67
N GLN A 749 -30.96 3.51 21.54
CA GLN A 749 -31.08 4.53 22.58
C GLN A 749 -32.08 4.15 23.66
N SER A 750 -33.08 3.37 23.34
CA SER A 750 -34.18 3.03 24.25
C SER A 750 -34.71 1.62 23.98
N LEU A 751 -34.01 0.62 24.54
CA LEU A 751 -34.43 -0.77 24.48
C LEU A 751 -35.74 -1.07 25.27
N ASP A 752 -36.14 -0.16 26.15
CA ASP A 752 -37.35 -0.29 26.98
C ASP A 752 -38.63 0.25 26.30
N ASN A 753 -38.50 0.88 25.13
CA ASN A 753 -39.63 1.36 24.36
C ASN A 753 -40.02 0.35 23.27
N ASP A 754 -41.28 -0.12 23.28
CA ASP A 754 -41.78 -1.11 22.31
C ASP A 754 -42.10 -0.50 20.92
N GLU A 755 -41.97 0.80 20.71
CA GLU A 755 -42.30 1.47 19.43
C GLU A 755 -41.29 1.10 18.32
N ALA A 756 -39.99 1.24 18.56
CA ALA A 756 -38.98 0.94 17.55
C ALA A 756 -38.90 -0.55 17.15
N PRO A 757 -39.00 -1.53 18.07
CA PRO A 757 -39.16 -2.92 17.69
C PRO A 757 -40.36 -3.20 16.80
N ARG A 758 -41.52 -2.58 17.12
CA ARG A 758 -42.76 -2.73 16.35
C ARG A 758 -42.65 -2.11 14.96
N ALA A 759 -42.04 -0.92 14.87
CA ALA A 759 -41.80 -0.25 13.58
C ALA A 759 -40.88 -1.11 12.68
N LEU A 760 -39.76 -1.62 13.22
CA LEU A 760 -38.88 -2.50 12.50
C LEU A 760 -39.54 -3.83 12.08
N TYR A 761 -40.40 -4.41 12.93
CA TYR A 761 -41.17 -5.60 12.55
C TYR A 761 -42.11 -5.29 11.38
N ASP A 762 -42.85 -4.19 11.45
CA ASP A 762 -43.78 -3.78 10.42
C ASP A 762 -43.10 -3.51 9.08
N MET A 763 -41.91 -2.89 9.13
CA MET A 763 -41.11 -2.58 7.95
C MET A 763 -40.50 -3.85 7.32
N LEU A 764 -39.97 -4.75 8.12
CA LEU A 764 -39.05 -5.81 7.66
C LEU A 764 -39.71 -7.20 7.58
N LEU A 765 -40.68 -7.51 8.40
CA LEU A 765 -41.21 -8.87 8.59
C LEU A 765 -42.71 -9.01 8.31
N ARG A 766 -43.54 -7.96 8.60
CA ARG A 766 -44.97 -8.02 8.43
C ARG A 766 -45.44 -8.45 7.03
N PRO A 767 -44.79 -8.03 5.91
CA PRO A 767 -45.20 -8.50 4.58
C PRO A 767 -45.05 -10.00 4.41
N ALA A 768 -44.16 -10.66 5.15
CA ALA A 768 -43.91 -12.08 5.11
C ALA A 768 -44.57 -12.88 6.24
N GLU A 769 -45.33 -12.20 7.13
CA GLU A 769 -45.95 -12.80 8.31
C GLU A 769 -46.71 -14.11 8.01
N PRO A 770 -47.57 -14.19 6.94
CA PRO A 770 -48.28 -15.43 6.62
C PRO A 770 -47.39 -16.66 6.36
N GLN A 771 -46.12 -16.45 6.01
CA GLN A 771 -45.17 -17.53 5.77
C GLN A 771 -44.31 -17.88 6.98
N ILE A 772 -44.16 -16.95 7.93
CA ILE A 772 -43.22 -17.09 9.05
C ILE A 772 -43.90 -17.32 10.40
N GLU A 773 -45.11 -16.84 10.60
CA GLU A 773 -45.85 -16.90 11.88
C GLU A 773 -45.94 -18.34 12.47
N SER A 774 -46.16 -19.32 11.63
CA SER A 774 -46.25 -20.74 12.07
C SER A 774 -44.90 -21.41 12.24
N LYS A 775 -43.78 -20.70 12.03
CA LYS A 775 -42.45 -21.34 12.02
C LYS A 775 -41.81 -21.23 13.42
N ALA A 776 -41.30 -22.34 13.90
CA ALA A 776 -40.57 -22.41 15.15
C ALA A 776 -39.08 -21.97 15.00
N LYS A 777 -38.58 -21.91 13.76
CA LYS A 777 -37.18 -21.53 13.46
C LYS A 777 -37.09 -20.67 12.22
N LEU A 778 -36.28 -19.60 12.32
CA LEU A 778 -35.95 -18.71 11.22
C LEU A 778 -34.44 -18.64 11.07
N ILE A 779 -33.94 -18.84 9.85
CA ILE A 779 -32.56 -18.58 9.49
C ILE A 779 -32.56 -17.33 8.64
N ILE A 780 -31.91 -16.29 9.12
CA ILE A 780 -31.91 -14.97 8.49
C ILE A 780 -30.52 -14.67 7.92
N VAL A 781 -30.51 -14.22 6.67
CA VAL A 781 -29.33 -13.68 6.00
C VAL A 781 -29.55 -12.18 5.84
N PRO A 782 -29.03 -11.34 6.74
CA PRO A 782 -29.19 -9.88 6.65
C PRO A 782 -28.39 -9.29 5.51
N ASP A 783 -28.59 -7.99 5.22
CA ASP A 783 -27.81 -7.22 4.28
C ASP A 783 -27.57 -5.79 4.78
N GLY A 784 -26.38 -5.27 4.52
CA GLY A 784 -26.04 -3.87 4.84
C GLY A 784 -26.38 -3.52 6.30
N PRO A 785 -27.19 -2.48 6.54
CA PRO A 785 -27.56 -2.04 7.89
C PRO A 785 -28.40 -3.06 8.65
N LEU A 786 -29.03 -4.02 7.97
CA LEU A 786 -29.88 -5.03 8.63
C LEU A 786 -29.08 -6.02 9.50
N TRP A 787 -27.76 -6.03 9.39
CA TRP A 787 -26.90 -6.75 10.32
C TRP A 787 -26.97 -6.17 11.74
N ASP A 788 -27.38 -4.91 11.90
CA ASP A 788 -27.55 -4.25 13.19
C ASP A 788 -28.96 -4.44 13.78
N VAL A 789 -29.88 -5.05 13.05
CA VAL A 789 -31.24 -5.34 13.53
C VAL A 789 -31.21 -6.58 14.42
N PRO A 790 -31.69 -6.50 15.68
CA PRO A 790 -31.83 -7.67 16.56
C PRO A 790 -33.14 -8.41 16.23
N PHE A 791 -33.17 -9.20 15.15
CA PHE A 791 -34.39 -9.93 14.76
C PHE A 791 -34.93 -10.84 15.86
N GLU A 792 -34.07 -11.33 16.77
CA GLU A 792 -34.49 -12.08 17.96
C GLU A 792 -35.31 -11.27 18.96
N ALA A 793 -35.21 -9.94 18.93
CA ALA A 793 -36.04 -9.04 19.73
C ALA A 793 -37.36 -8.69 19.05
N LEU A 794 -37.40 -8.82 17.71
CA LEU A 794 -38.60 -8.57 16.92
C LEU A 794 -39.52 -9.81 16.85
N ILE A 795 -38.98 -11.01 17.07
CA ILE A 795 -39.66 -12.30 16.86
C ILE A 795 -39.64 -13.09 18.16
N ASP A 796 -40.77 -13.27 18.78
CA ASP A 796 -40.90 -13.98 20.07
C ASP A 796 -41.34 -15.43 19.94
N HIS A 797 -41.94 -15.82 18.81
CA HIS A 797 -42.45 -17.18 18.59
C HIS A 797 -41.43 -18.15 17.99
N ALA A 798 -40.34 -17.68 17.40
CA ALA A 798 -39.39 -18.52 16.68
C ALA A 798 -37.93 -18.36 17.18
N ALA A 799 -37.13 -19.43 17.06
CA ALA A 799 -35.67 -19.37 17.22
C ALA A 799 -35.03 -18.71 16.01
N VAL A 800 -34.33 -17.61 16.24
CA VAL A 800 -33.61 -16.88 15.19
C VAL A 800 -32.15 -17.30 15.15
N SER A 801 -31.61 -17.49 13.96
CA SER A 801 -30.18 -17.65 13.71
C SER A 801 -29.78 -16.91 12.44
N TYR A 802 -28.53 -16.46 12.39
CA TYR A 802 -28.02 -15.68 11.28
C TYR A 802 -27.03 -16.48 10.46
N ALA A 803 -27.03 -16.25 9.17
CA ALA A 803 -26.03 -16.78 8.26
C ALA A 803 -25.44 -15.69 7.37
N VAL A 804 -24.21 -15.89 6.92
CA VAL A 804 -23.52 -14.99 6.00
C VAL A 804 -24.13 -15.04 4.60
N SER A 805 -24.38 -16.27 4.13
CA SER A 805 -25.13 -16.60 2.91
C SER A 805 -25.62 -18.03 3.03
N PHE A 806 -26.52 -18.45 2.19
CA PHE A 806 -26.97 -19.85 2.16
C PHE A 806 -25.86 -20.77 1.65
N SER A 807 -25.03 -20.33 0.72
CA SER A 807 -23.84 -21.04 0.28
C SER A 807 -22.85 -21.26 1.43
N ALA A 808 -22.60 -20.23 2.26
CA ALA A 808 -21.77 -20.36 3.45
C ALA A 808 -22.39 -21.33 4.48
N LEU A 809 -23.70 -21.23 4.71
CA LEU A 809 -24.44 -22.11 5.62
C LEU A 809 -24.31 -23.58 5.17
N ARG A 810 -24.40 -23.85 3.87
CA ARG A 810 -24.16 -25.18 3.29
C ARG A 810 -22.78 -25.74 3.66
N GLU A 811 -21.73 -24.92 3.54
CA GLU A 811 -20.37 -25.35 3.86
C GLU A 811 -20.17 -25.54 5.37
N MET A 812 -20.75 -24.65 6.19
CA MET A 812 -20.73 -24.78 7.65
C MET A 812 -21.40 -26.09 8.11
N ARG A 813 -22.50 -26.51 7.45
CA ARG A 813 -23.17 -27.76 7.75
C ARG A 813 -22.31 -29.00 7.47
N LYS A 814 -21.49 -28.98 6.43
CA LYS A 814 -20.59 -30.10 6.07
C LYS A 814 -19.53 -30.34 7.15
N ARG A 815 -19.14 -29.30 7.88
CA ARG A 815 -18.19 -29.39 9.01
C ARG A 815 -18.88 -29.73 10.33
N ARG A 816 -19.47 -30.90 10.43
CA ARG A 816 -20.04 -31.38 11.69
C ARG A 816 -18.94 -31.58 12.72
N VAL A 817 -19.03 -30.92 13.87
CA VAL A 817 -18.24 -31.24 15.05
C VAL A 817 -18.98 -32.34 15.80
N PRO A 818 -18.40 -33.54 16.01
CA PRO A 818 -19.04 -34.58 16.79
C PRO A 818 -19.36 -34.10 18.19
N ARG A 819 -20.57 -34.35 18.67
CA ARG A 819 -20.91 -34.10 20.08
C ARG A 819 -20.13 -35.07 20.95
N ARG A 820 -19.26 -34.54 21.79
CA ARG A 820 -18.55 -35.34 22.79
C ARG A 820 -19.43 -35.55 24.01
N ALA A 821 -19.31 -36.70 24.62
CA ALA A 821 -20.07 -37.08 25.84
C ALA A 821 -19.72 -36.15 27.02
N ALA A 822 -18.47 -35.66 27.10
CA ALA A 822 -18.03 -34.74 28.13
C ALA A 822 -17.84 -33.32 27.52
N GLN A 823 -18.47 -32.33 28.13
CA GLN A 823 -18.34 -30.93 27.70
C GLN A 823 -17.18 -30.27 28.43
N MET A 824 -16.27 -29.69 27.68
CA MET A 824 -15.14 -28.91 28.18
C MET A 824 -15.32 -27.44 27.80
N LEU A 825 -15.56 -26.59 28.76
CA LEU A 825 -15.49 -25.16 28.63
C LEU A 825 -14.04 -24.70 28.75
N VAL A 826 -13.57 -23.93 27.77
CA VAL A 826 -12.31 -23.16 27.88
C VAL A 826 -12.65 -21.69 27.85
N ALA A 827 -12.30 -20.96 28.89
CA ALA A 827 -12.65 -19.55 29.04
C ALA A 827 -11.40 -18.70 29.21
N PHE A 828 -11.37 -17.56 28.50
CA PHE A 828 -10.35 -16.51 28.60
C PHE A 828 -11.01 -15.21 29.02
N ALA A 829 -10.44 -14.53 30.02
CA ALA A 829 -10.98 -13.27 30.51
C ALA A 829 -9.92 -12.39 31.15
N ASN A 830 -10.24 -11.10 31.27
CA ASN A 830 -9.42 -10.10 31.98
C ASN A 830 -7.93 -10.16 31.65
N PRO A 831 -7.54 -10.03 30.37
CA PRO A 831 -6.13 -9.98 30.00
C PRO A 831 -5.44 -8.79 30.65
N THR A 832 -4.19 -8.95 31.04
CA THR A 832 -3.35 -7.83 31.50
C THR A 832 -2.86 -7.08 30.27
N LEU A 833 -3.35 -5.87 30.06
CA LEU A 833 -2.95 -5.01 28.94
C LEU A 833 -1.92 -3.97 29.40
N LYS A 834 -0.94 -3.65 28.56
CA LYS A 834 -0.01 -2.53 28.80
C LYS A 834 -0.70 -1.20 28.47
N ASN A 835 -0.45 -0.16 29.24
CA ASN A 835 -1.01 1.17 29.00
C ASN A 835 -0.68 1.70 27.59
N GLU A 836 0.54 1.48 27.11
CA GLU A 836 0.98 1.86 25.76
C GLU A 836 0.10 1.23 24.66
N VAL A 837 -0.33 -0.02 24.85
CA VAL A 837 -1.23 -0.71 23.92
C VAL A 837 -2.62 -0.08 23.95
N ILE A 838 -3.13 0.23 25.14
CA ILE A 838 -4.43 0.89 25.31
C ILE A 838 -4.43 2.27 24.63
N GLU A 839 -3.43 3.09 24.87
CA GLU A 839 -3.29 4.41 24.25
C GLU A 839 -3.16 4.32 22.72
N ARG A 840 -2.42 3.33 22.22
CA ARG A 840 -2.29 3.05 20.79
C ARG A 840 -3.65 2.72 20.17
N LEU A 841 -4.45 1.89 20.82
CA LEU A 841 -5.78 1.52 20.37
C LEU A 841 -6.76 2.70 20.42
N GLN A 842 -6.72 3.51 21.47
CA GLN A 842 -7.55 4.71 21.61
C GLN A 842 -7.22 5.76 20.53
N ARG A 843 -5.93 5.87 20.16
CA ARG A 843 -5.52 6.71 19.01
C ARG A 843 -6.02 6.16 17.68
N THR A 844 -6.11 4.85 17.53
CA THR A 844 -6.57 4.22 16.28
C THR A 844 -8.08 4.25 16.13
N TYR A 845 -8.80 3.97 17.21
CA TYR A 845 -10.27 3.84 17.22
C TYR A 845 -10.87 4.94 18.09
N THR A 846 -11.39 5.98 17.46
CA THR A 846 -11.96 7.14 18.14
C THR A 846 -13.14 6.75 19.01
N GLY A 847 -13.13 7.20 20.27
CA GLY A 847 -14.19 6.92 21.22
C GLY A 847 -14.19 5.50 21.78
N LEU A 848 -13.10 4.71 21.56
CA LEU A 848 -12.97 3.37 22.10
C LEU A 848 -13.06 3.37 23.63
N LYS A 849 -14.06 2.65 24.17
CA LYS A 849 -14.19 2.33 25.58
C LYS A 849 -13.92 0.84 25.76
N LEU A 850 -12.88 0.50 26.49
CA LEU A 850 -12.59 -0.88 26.86
C LEU A 850 -13.32 -1.18 28.18
N THR A 851 -14.30 -2.07 28.13
CA THR A 851 -15.00 -2.55 29.33
C THR A 851 -14.18 -3.69 29.94
N ALA A 852 -13.87 -3.57 31.22
CA ALA A 852 -13.30 -4.68 31.98
C ALA A 852 -14.37 -5.75 32.16
N THR A 853 -13.99 -7.02 32.05
CA THR A 853 -14.87 -8.15 32.33
C THR A 853 -15.03 -8.26 33.83
N GLU A 854 -16.23 -8.55 34.33
CA GLU A 854 -16.40 -8.80 35.74
C GLU A 854 -15.80 -10.16 36.14
N SER A 855 -14.96 -10.16 37.17
CA SER A 855 -14.35 -11.40 37.69
C SER A 855 -15.40 -12.42 38.14
N THR A 856 -16.59 -11.96 38.49
CA THR A 856 -17.73 -12.76 38.91
C THR A 856 -18.27 -13.70 37.85
N GLU A 857 -18.20 -13.34 36.59
CA GLU A 857 -18.65 -14.16 35.45
C GLU A 857 -17.87 -15.49 35.38
N ILE A 858 -16.55 -15.42 35.41
CA ILE A 858 -15.69 -16.60 35.35
C ILE A 858 -15.89 -17.54 36.54
N GLU A 859 -16.10 -17.01 37.74
CA GLU A 859 -16.36 -17.81 38.92
C GLU A 859 -17.72 -18.54 38.85
N LYS A 860 -18.75 -17.86 38.31
CA LYS A 860 -20.05 -18.51 38.06
C LYS A 860 -19.91 -19.66 37.02
N LEU A 861 -19.12 -19.49 35.99
CA LEU A 861 -18.87 -20.53 34.99
C LEU A 861 -18.06 -21.70 35.55
N LYS A 862 -17.09 -21.46 36.45
CA LYS A 862 -16.37 -22.51 37.16
C LYS A 862 -17.32 -23.35 38.01
N THR A 863 -18.22 -22.70 38.73
CA THR A 863 -19.23 -23.40 39.54
C THR A 863 -20.17 -24.23 38.66
N LEU A 864 -20.61 -23.65 37.58
CA LEU A 864 -21.54 -24.30 36.64
C LEU A 864 -20.97 -25.58 36.02
N TYR A 865 -19.76 -25.52 35.44
CA TYR A 865 -19.16 -26.65 34.73
C TYR A 865 -18.41 -27.63 35.63
N GLY A 866 -18.04 -27.19 36.83
CA GLY A 866 -17.28 -27.99 37.80
C GLY A 866 -15.81 -28.17 37.41
N PRO A 867 -14.96 -28.66 38.32
CA PRO A 867 -13.50 -28.60 38.17
C PRO A 867 -12.95 -29.45 37.00
N LYS A 868 -13.67 -30.49 36.58
CA LYS A 868 -13.27 -31.35 35.46
C LYS A 868 -13.82 -30.88 34.11
N GLY A 869 -14.83 -29.99 34.11
CA GLY A 869 -15.52 -29.51 32.89
C GLY A 869 -15.10 -28.11 32.45
N VAL A 870 -14.20 -27.42 33.19
CA VAL A 870 -13.80 -26.06 32.86
C VAL A 870 -12.30 -25.85 33.00
N ARG A 871 -11.73 -25.07 32.09
CA ARG A 871 -10.38 -24.47 32.18
C ARG A 871 -10.53 -22.98 31.97
N THR A 872 -9.96 -22.20 32.87
CA THR A 872 -10.03 -20.73 32.83
C THR A 872 -8.65 -20.13 32.82
N TYR A 873 -8.47 -19.11 31.96
CA TYR A 873 -7.23 -18.38 31.81
C TYR A 873 -7.51 -16.89 31.95
N THR A 874 -6.89 -16.27 32.99
CA THR A 874 -7.11 -14.86 33.30
C THR A 874 -5.76 -14.15 33.45
N ALA A 875 -5.78 -12.82 33.50
CA ALA A 875 -4.59 -11.99 33.59
C ALA A 875 -3.53 -12.43 32.58
N THR A 876 -2.27 -12.54 32.96
CA THR A 876 -1.15 -12.91 32.08
C THR A 876 -1.31 -14.29 31.40
N GLN A 877 -2.16 -15.16 31.93
CA GLN A 877 -2.44 -16.45 31.29
C GLN A 877 -3.40 -16.35 30.09
N ALA A 878 -4.16 -15.26 29.99
CA ALA A 878 -5.05 -15.00 28.87
C ALA A 878 -4.27 -14.47 27.65
N ASN A 879 -3.35 -15.27 27.11
CA ASN A 879 -2.47 -14.91 26.01
C ASN A 879 -2.70 -15.75 24.74
N LYS A 880 -2.11 -15.33 23.62
CA LYS A 880 -2.29 -15.97 22.31
C LYS A 880 -1.78 -17.41 22.27
N GLU A 881 -0.66 -17.69 22.91
CA GLU A 881 -0.07 -19.02 22.92
C GLU A 881 -0.98 -20.04 23.63
N ARG A 882 -1.55 -19.62 24.77
CA ARG A 882 -2.51 -20.46 25.49
C ARG A 882 -3.77 -20.69 24.68
N LEU A 883 -4.27 -19.68 23.99
CA LEU A 883 -5.41 -19.84 23.10
C LEU A 883 -5.13 -20.84 21.95
N ARG A 884 -3.94 -20.78 21.33
CA ARG A 884 -3.53 -21.70 20.27
C ARG A 884 -3.54 -23.15 20.74
N THR A 885 -3.09 -23.42 21.94
CA THR A 885 -3.02 -24.76 22.53
C THR A 885 -4.40 -25.27 22.97
N GLU A 886 -5.19 -24.42 23.61
CA GLU A 886 -6.43 -24.85 24.28
C GLU A 886 -7.66 -24.86 23.34
N ALA A 887 -7.67 -24.10 22.26
CA ALA A 887 -8.78 -24.10 21.28
C ALA A 887 -9.08 -25.50 20.71
N ASN A 888 -8.07 -26.38 20.63
CA ASN A 888 -8.22 -27.76 20.17
C ASN A 888 -8.85 -28.71 21.20
N THR A 889 -8.92 -28.30 22.46
CA THR A 889 -9.47 -29.12 23.58
C THR A 889 -10.90 -28.72 23.91
N ALA A 890 -11.28 -27.46 23.62
CA ALA A 890 -12.58 -26.91 23.96
C ALA A 890 -13.71 -27.56 23.18
N THR A 891 -14.85 -27.82 23.85
CA THR A 891 -16.16 -28.06 23.18
C THR A 891 -16.98 -26.77 23.14
N VAL A 892 -16.83 -25.93 24.15
CA VAL A 892 -17.33 -24.55 24.20
C VAL A 892 -16.15 -23.65 24.48
N LEU A 893 -15.95 -22.65 23.64
CA LEU A 893 -14.92 -21.63 23.82
C LEU A 893 -15.61 -20.33 24.27
N HIS A 894 -15.12 -19.73 25.34
CA HIS A 894 -15.64 -18.47 25.87
C HIS A 894 -14.53 -17.45 25.93
N LEU A 895 -14.66 -16.39 25.14
CA LEU A 895 -13.67 -15.30 25.10
C LEU A 895 -14.29 -14.02 25.65
N ALA A 896 -14.18 -13.84 26.96
CA ALA A 896 -14.55 -12.63 27.67
C ALA A 896 -13.35 -11.65 27.70
N THR A 897 -12.66 -11.53 26.59
CA THR A 897 -11.61 -10.54 26.35
C THR A 897 -12.18 -9.44 25.48
N PRO A 898 -11.78 -8.17 25.64
CA PRO A 898 -12.27 -7.10 24.79
C PRO A 898 -11.98 -7.41 23.32
N ALA A 899 -12.97 -7.22 22.46
CA ALA A 899 -12.82 -7.35 21.01
C ALA A 899 -13.20 -6.04 20.31
N ILE A 900 -12.41 -5.63 19.32
CA ILE A 900 -12.62 -4.43 18.52
C ILE A 900 -12.86 -4.87 17.08
N LEU A 901 -14.05 -4.61 16.57
CA LEU A 901 -14.41 -4.95 15.20
C LEU A 901 -14.09 -3.79 14.24
N ASP A 902 -13.24 -4.05 13.24
CA ASP A 902 -12.89 -3.11 12.19
C ASP A 902 -13.77 -3.32 10.96
N GLN A 903 -14.50 -2.28 10.53
CA GLN A 903 -15.40 -2.34 9.37
C GLN A 903 -14.67 -2.17 8.04
N SER A 904 -13.58 -1.42 8.06
CA SER A 904 -12.81 -1.06 6.86
C SER A 904 -11.97 -2.23 6.38
N VAL A 905 -11.28 -2.88 7.34
CA VAL A 905 -10.47 -4.07 7.09
C VAL A 905 -10.82 -5.16 8.11
N PRO A 906 -11.95 -5.84 7.91
CA PRO A 906 -12.53 -6.73 8.93
C PRO A 906 -11.60 -7.82 9.43
N MET A 907 -10.71 -8.34 8.60
CA MET A 907 -9.73 -9.37 9.00
C MET A 907 -8.63 -8.84 9.96
N TYR A 908 -8.55 -7.52 10.16
CA TYR A 908 -7.71 -6.87 11.18
C TYR A 908 -8.48 -6.50 12.45
N SER A 909 -9.76 -6.89 12.58
CA SER A 909 -10.45 -6.86 13.88
C SER A 909 -9.64 -7.59 14.95
N LEU A 910 -9.67 -7.11 16.16
CA LEU A 910 -8.75 -7.48 17.25
C LEU A 910 -9.48 -8.16 18.40
N PHE A 911 -8.87 -9.18 18.96
CA PHE A 911 -9.11 -9.64 20.34
C PHE A 911 -7.92 -9.24 21.19
N LEU A 912 -8.18 -8.60 22.32
CA LEU A 912 -7.14 -8.13 23.22
C LEU A 912 -6.78 -9.26 24.18
N MET A 913 -5.54 -9.70 24.08
CA MET A 913 -4.97 -10.74 24.92
C MET A 913 -3.80 -10.16 25.72
N SER A 914 -3.34 -10.87 26.74
CA SER A 914 -2.14 -10.46 27.44
C SER A 914 -0.91 -10.61 26.55
N PRO A 915 -0.02 -9.60 26.51
CA PRO A 915 1.24 -9.70 25.79
C PRO A 915 2.17 -10.73 26.46
N ASP A 916 3.07 -11.29 25.70
CA ASP A 916 4.20 -12.09 26.16
C ASP A 916 5.53 -11.52 25.66
N ALA A 917 6.63 -12.27 25.80
CA ALA A 917 7.95 -11.80 25.39
C ALA A 917 8.09 -11.61 23.88
N ALA A 918 7.27 -12.29 23.08
CA ALA A 918 7.34 -12.33 21.61
C ALA A 918 6.17 -11.63 20.93
N ASP A 919 5.12 -11.23 21.68
CA ASP A 919 3.84 -10.80 21.10
C ASP A 919 3.22 -9.65 21.90
N ASP A 920 2.62 -8.69 21.21
CA ASP A 920 1.99 -7.50 21.80
C ASP A 920 0.59 -7.76 22.41
N GLY A 921 0.05 -8.98 22.26
CA GLY A 921 -1.27 -9.36 22.75
C GLY A 921 -2.43 -8.99 21.82
N LEU A 922 -2.20 -8.38 20.67
CA LEU A 922 -3.25 -8.02 19.71
C LEU A 922 -3.52 -9.18 18.74
N LEU A 923 -4.49 -10.04 19.07
CA LEU A 923 -4.87 -11.17 18.24
C LEU A 923 -5.80 -10.71 17.11
N LYS A 924 -5.32 -10.75 15.87
CA LYS A 924 -6.07 -10.35 14.67
C LYS A 924 -6.93 -11.50 14.12
N LEU A 925 -8.07 -11.21 13.49
CA LEU A 925 -8.95 -12.23 12.91
C LEU A 925 -8.23 -13.13 11.90
N TRP A 926 -7.32 -12.59 11.11
CA TRP A 926 -6.57 -13.41 10.16
C TRP A 926 -5.68 -14.45 10.86
N GLU A 927 -5.15 -14.16 12.07
CA GLU A 927 -4.38 -15.13 12.87
C GLU A 927 -5.27 -16.27 13.38
N ILE A 928 -6.55 -15.96 13.70
CA ILE A 928 -7.54 -16.93 14.11
C ILE A 928 -7.76 -17.99 13.04
N THR A 929 -7.70 -17.63 11.76
CA THR A 929 -7.87 -18.61 10.67
C THR A 929 -6.86 -19.76 10.72
N ASN A 930 -5.71 -19.55 11.36
CA ASN A 930 -4.66 -20.56 11.54
C ASN A 930 -4.88 -21.46 12.76
N LEU A 931 -5.82 -21.12 13.65
CA LEU A 931 -6.15 -21.97 14.81
C LEU A 931 -6.80 -23.30 14.37
N ASN A 932 -6.66 -24.31 15.22
CA ASN A 932 -7.34 -25.59 15.08
C ASN A 932 -8.32 -25.77 16.24
N SER A 933 -9.52 -25.21 16.10
CA SER A 933 -10.56 -25.33 17.12
C SER A 933 -11.42 -26.59 16.93
N LYS A 934 -11.76 -27.24 18.03
CA LYS A 934 -12.77 -28.30 18.08
C LYS A 934 -14.04 -27.83 18.81
N ALA A 935 -14.11 -26.56 19.15
CA ALA A 935 -15.28 -25.98 19.76
C ALA A 935 -16.47 -26.03 18.80
N ARG A 936 -17.62 -26.45 19.27
CA ARG A 936 -18.88 -26.38 18.49
C ARG A 936 -19.49 -24.99 18.51
N VAL A 937 -19.19 -24.22 19.54
CA VAL A 937 -19.67 -22.84 19.70
C VAL A 937 -18.61 -21.99 20.40
N LEU A 938 -18.49 -20.77 19.93
CA LEU A 938 -17.74 -19.68 20.57
C LEU A 938 -18.73 -18.70 21.20
N VAL A 939 -18.47 -18.27 22.42
CA VAL A 939 -19.25 -17.23 23.11
C VAL A 939 -18.37 -15.99 23.31
N LEU A 940 -18.85 -14.85 22.84
CA LEU A 940 -18.18 -13.55 22.87
C LEU A 940 -19.07 -12.54 23.64
N PRO A 941 -18.94 -12.41 24.95
CA PRO A 941 -19.81 -11.53 25.74
C PRO A 941 -19.50 -10.04 25.57
N HIS A 942 -18.26 -9.67 25.22
CA HIS A 942 -17.78 -8.30 25.20
C HIS A 942 -17.19 -7.93 23.84
N VAL A 943 -18.05 -7.47 22.91
CA VAL A 943 -17.63 -7.02 21.58
C VAL A 943 -17.96 -5.55 21.42
N SER A 944 -16.95 -4.72 21.25
CA SER A 944 -17.15 -3.32 20.86
C SER A 944 -17.46 -3.26 19.38
N THR A 945 -18.73 -2.99 19.06
CA THR A 945 -19.19 -2.82 17.68
C THR A 945 -19.43 -1.34 17.40
N PRO A 946 -18.75 -0.73 16.43
CA PRO A 946 -19.19 0.55 15.89
C PRO A 946 -20.56 0.41 15.22
N SER A 947 -21.28 1.51 15.00
CA SER A 947 -22.49 1.48 14.16
C SER A 947 -22.15 0.89 12.78
N GLN A 948 -23.04 0.08 12.21
CA GLN A 948 -22.86 -0.62 10.92
C GLN A 948 -21.84 -1.80 10.95
N SER A 949 -21.98 -2.69 11.91
CA SER A 949 -21.01 -3.78 12.16
C SER A 949 -21.04 -4.98 11.20
N GLY A 950 -21.90 -4.98 10.17
CA GLY A 950 -22.15 -6.16 9.32
C GLY A 950 -20.92 -6.81 8.68
N ASN A 951 -20.06 -6.03 8.07
CA ASN A 951 -18.85 -6.56 7.41
C ASN A 951 -17.91 -7.27 8.38
N ALA A 952 -17.72 -6.69 9.56
CA ALA A 952 -16.86 -7.28 10.58
C ALA A 952 -17.48 -8.55 11.20
N LEU A 953 -18.80 -8.60 11.35
CA LEU A 953 -19.51 -9.80 11.82
C LEU A 953 -19.42 -10.94 10.81
N ILE A 954 -19.54 -10.65 9.52
CA ILE A 954 -19.32 -11.62 8.44
C ILE A 954 -17.91 -12.22 8.51
N ALA A 955 -16.90 -11.36 8.60
CA ALA A 955 -15.50 -11.78 8.67
C ALA A 955 -15.19 -12.55 9.95
N LEU A 956 -15.73 -12.11 11.09
CA LEU A 956 -15.60 -12.77 12.38
C LEU A 956 -16.12 -14.21 12.33
N SER A 957 -17.38 -14.37 11.88
CA SER A 957 -17.99 -15.70 11.80
C SER A 957 -17.22 -16.63 10.85
N TRP A 958 -16.72 -16.08 9.74
CA TRP A 958 -15.95 -16.84 8.77
C TRP A 958 -14.56 -17.22 9.27
N ALA A 959 -13.84 -16.32 9.94
CA ALA A 959 -12.53 -16.61 10.53
C ALA A 959 -12.60 -17.77 11.54
N TRP A 960 -13.62 -17.78 12.40
CA TRP A 960 -13.83 -18.88 13.34
C TRP A 960 -14.32 -20.17 12.67
N PHE A 961 -15.12 -20.06 11.61
CA PHE A 961 -15.45 -21.23 10.78
C PHE A 961 -14.18 -21.87 10.18
N VAL A 962 -13.27 -21.05 9.63
CA VAL A 962 -11.98 -21.53 9.10
C VAL A 962 -11.12 -22.13 10.21
N ALA A 963 -11.14 -21.54 11.42
CA ALA A 963 -10.49 -22.10 12.60
C ALA A 963 -11.02 -23.48 12.98
N GLY A 964 -12.28 -23.80 12.67
CA GLY A 964 -12.95 -25.07 12.98
C GLY A 964 -14.18 -24.93 13.88
N CYS A 965 -14.54 -23.71 14.29
CA CYS A 965 -15.72 -23.43 15.12
C CYS A 965 -16.88 -22.96 14.23
N PRO A 966 -17.93 -23.77 14.03
CA PRO A 966 -19.00 -23.48 13.05
C PRO A 966 -20.05 -22.48 13.55
N ALA A 967 -20.02 -22.09 14.82
CA ALA A 967 -21.02 -21.21 15.40
C ALA A 967 -20.42 -20.22 16.39
N VAL A 968 -20.90 -18.98 16.34
CA VAL A 968 -20.51 -17.88 17.22
C VAL A 968 -21.76 -17.28 17.85
N VAL A 969 -21.77 -17.16 19.17
CA VAL A 969 -22.73 -16.36 19.93
C VAL A 969 -22.01 -15.13 20.40
N LEU A 970 -22.50 -13.96 20.05
CA LEU A 970 -21.86 -12.71 20.46
C LEU A 970 -22.88 -11.70 20.96
N ASN A 971 -22.45 -10.86 21.90
CA ASN A 971 -23.20 -9.72 22.35
C ASN A 971 -22.81 -8.48 21.56
N ARG A 972 -23.80 -7.80 20.97
CA ARG A 972 -23.60 -6.55 20.23
C ARG A 972 -23.84 -5.30 21.09
N TRP A 973 -24.59 -5.45 22.18
CA TRP A 973 -25.03 -4.35 23.03
C TRP A 973 -24.68 -4.67 24.49
N SER A 974 -24.87 -3.75 25.42
CA SER A 974 -24.60 -4.00 26.85
C SER A 974 -25.40 -5.19 27.35
N GLY A 975 -24.68 -6.19 27.86
CA GLY A 975 -25.25 -7.48 28.21
C GLY A 975 -25.83 -7.56 29.63
N ASN A 976 -26.70 -8.57 29.82
CA ASN A 976 -27.19 -8.99 31.12
C ASN A 976 -26.45 -10.30 31.57
N ASP A 977 -25.73 -10.27 32.68
CA ASP A 977 -24.96 -11.40 33.19
C ASP A 977 -25.82 -12.65 33.45
N GLY A 978 -27.08 -12.46 33.79
CA GLY A 978 -28.01 -13.56 33.97
C GLY A 978 -28.28 -14.36 32.70
N PHE A 979 -28.31 -13.68 31.53
CA PHE A 979 -28.47 -14.32 30.23
C PHE A 979 -27.30 -15.23 29.89
N LEU A 980 -26.06 -14.81 30.10
CA LEU A 980 -24.88 -15.61 29.84
C LEU A 980 -24.85 -16.90 30.66
N TYR A 981 -25.17 -16.79 31.94
CA TYR A 981 -25.23 -17.97 32.80
C TYR A 981 -26.30 -18.95 32.34
N ASP A 982 -27.51 -18.50 32.03
CA ASP A 982 -28.63 -19.35 31.53
C ASP A 982 -28.25 -19.99 30.17
N LEU A 983 -27.60 -19.22 29.28
CA LEU A 983 -27.09 -19.76 28.02
C LEU A 983 -26.10 -20.90 28.25
N HIS A 984 -25.09 -20.72 29.13
CA HIS A 984 -24.11 -21.74 29.43
C HIS A 984 -24.72 -22.96 30.15
N GLU A 985 -25.70 -22.77 31.03
CA GLU A 985 -26.45 -23.85 31.64
C GLU A 985 -27.16 -24.71 30.59
N ARG A 986 -27.76 -24.06 29.60
CA ARG A 986 -28.44 -24.72 28.48
C ARG A 986 -27.48 -25.38 27.51
N LEU A 987 -26.31 -24.74 27.21
CA LEU A 987 -25.28 -25.34 26.37
C LEU A 987 -24.72 -26.65 26.90
N LYS A 988 -24.89 -26.96 28.21
CA LYS A 988 -24.57 -28.26 28.79
C LYS A 988 -25.53 -29.36 28.37
N THR A 989 -26.72 -29.00 27.91
CA THR A 989 -27.72 -30.02 27.47
C THR A 989 -27.34 -30.56 26.10
N ASN A 990 -27.97 -31.62 25.68
CA ASN A 990 -27.79 -32.25 24.37
C ASN A 990 -28.74 -31.69 23.29
N GLU A 991 -29.47 -30.64 23.60
CA GLU A 991 -30.34 -29.96 22.62
C GLU A 991 -29.55 -29.08 21.65
N PRO A 992 -30.15 -28.72 20.50
CA PRO A 992 -29.51 -27.80 19.52
C PRO A 992 -29.16 -26.43 20.12
N ASP A 993 -27.98 -25.91 19.83
CA ASP A 993 -27.47 -24.65 20.37
C ASP A 993 -28.37 -23.45 20.02
N SER A 994 -29.00 -23.44 18.85
CA SER A 994 -29.96 -22.40 18.44
C SER A 994 -31.24 -22.41 19.29
N GLU A 995 -31.73 -23.60 19.68
CA GLU A 995 -32.91 -23.70 20.55
C GLU A 995 -32.56 -23.23 21.97
N GLN A 996 -31.35 -23.54 22.45
CA GLN A 996 -30.89 -23.09 23.75
C GLN A 996 -30.79 -21.58 23.81
N LEU A 997 -30.25 -20.95 22.74
CA LEU A 997 -30.21 -19.51 22.65
C LEU A 997 -31.62 -18.89 22.65
N ARG A 998 -32.56 -19.46 21.85
CA ARG A 998 -33.95 -19.00 21.83
C ARG A 998 -34.60 -19.00 23.21
N GLN A 999 -34.44 -20.07 23.93
CA GLN A 999 -35.02 -20.21 25.28
C GLN A 999 -34.38 -19.24 26.27
N ALA A 1000 -33.06 -19.00 26.16
CA ALA A 1000 -32.38 -18.00 26.97
C ALA A 1000 -32.88 -16.60 26.60
N THR A 1001 -33.00 -16.25 25.31
CA THR A 1001 -33.55 -14.97 24.81
C THR A 1001 -34.98 -14.74 25.27
N LEU A 1002 -35.85 -15.74 25.20
CA LEU A 1002 -37.24 -15.63 25.67
C LEU A 1002 -37.33 -15.40 27.17
N LYS A 1003 -36.47 -16.02 27.98
CA LYS A 1003 -36.42 -15.79 29.43
C LYS A 1003 -35.98 -14.38 29.79
N PHE A 1004 -35.10 -13.82 29.01
CA PHE A 1004 -34.53 -12.49 29.20
C PHE A 1004 -34.94 -11.54 28.08
N LYS A 1005 -36.22 -11.40 27.78
CA LYS A 1005 -36.85 -10.64 26.67
C LYS A 1005 -36.25 -9.27 26.38
N ARG A 1006 -35.58 -8.64 27.34
CA ARG A 1006 -34.94 -7.34 27.21
C ARG A 1006 -33.41 -7.38 27.05
N SER A 1007 -32.84 -8.59 26.92
CA SER A 1007 -31.39 -8.76 26.71
C SER A 1007 -31.04 -8.79 25.20
N ALA A 1008 -31.62 -7.89 24.43
CA ALA A 1008 -31.63 -7.86 22.97
C ALA A 1008 -30.28 -7.57 22.31
N GLY A 1009 -29.20 -8.17 22.74
CA GLY A 1009 -27.87 -7.96 22.17
C GLY A 1009 -27.17 -9.19 21.64
N TYR A 1010 -27.66 -10.39 22.01
CA TYR A 1010 -26.99 -11.62 21.65
C TYR A 1010 -27.49 -12.21 20.35
N ILE A 1011 -26.59 -12.46 19.40
CA ILE A 1011 -26.91 -13.10 18.12
C ILE A 1011 -26.17 -14.43 17.98
N TYR A 1012 -26.80 -15.34 17.28
CA TYR A 1012 -26.22 -16.64 16.91
C TYR A 1012 -25.85 -16.66 15.42
N LEU A 1013 -24.56 -16.67 15.14
CA LEU A 1013 -24.02 -16.76 13.78
C LEU A 1013 -23.57 -18.20 13.51
N GLY A 1014 -24.15 -18.86 12.50
CA GLY A 1014 -23.68 -20.15 12.06
C GLY A 1014 -24.75 -21.23 12.03
N TYR A 1015 -24.32 -22.48 11.91
CA TYR A 1015 -25.20 -23.66 11.81
C TYR A 1015 -25.31 -24.37 13.16
N GLY A 1016 -26.44 -24.21 13.85
CA GLY A 1016 -26.74 -24.83 15.16
C GLY A 1016 -27.76 -25.97 15.12
N PHE A 1017 -28.10 -26.49 13.96
CA PHE A 1017 -29.15 -27.52 13.81
C PHE A 1017 -28.58 -28.95 13.96
N ALA A 1018 -28.70 -29.53 15.14
CA ALA A 1018 -28.75 -30.97 15.24
C ALA A 1018 -30.20 -31.44 14.97
N GLN A 1019 -30.55 -31.74 13.75
CA GLN A 1019 -31.69 -32.61 13.54
C GLN A 1019 -31.33 -33.99 14.13
N LYS A 1020 -32.20 -34.56 14.95
CA LYS A 1020 -32.26 -36.02 15.09
C LYS A 1020 -32.45 -36.57 13.66
N VAL A 1021 -31.40 -37.12 13.09
CA VAL A 1021 -31.56 -37.94 11.89
C VAL A 1021 -32.40 -39.14 12.35
N PRO A 1022 -33.55 -39.46 11.74
CA PRO A 1022 -34.13 -40.78 11.89
C PRO A 1022 -33.06 -41.77 11.50
N ASN A 1023 -32.81 -42.76 12.35
CA ASN A 1023 -32.03 -43.95 11.97
C ASN A 1023 -32.72 -44.59 10.77
N TYR A 1024 -32.06 -44.51 9.60
CA TYR A 1024 -32.26 -45.44 8.51
C TYR A 1024 -30.99 -46.25 8.35
#